data_77875b4c9bcf8d63763a2b08d398088a
#
_entry.id   77875b4c9bcf8d63763a2b08d398088a
#
_cell.length_a   1.000
_cell.length_b   1.000
_cell.length_c   1.000
_cell.angle_alpha   90.00
_cell.angle_beta   90.00
_cell.angle_gamma   90.00
#
_symmetry.space_group_name_H-M   'P 1'
#
loop_
_entity.id
_entity.type
_entity.pdbx_description
1 polymer ?
#
loop_
_entity_poly.entity_id
_entity_poly.type
_entity_poly.pdbx_seq_one_letter_code
_entity_poly.pdbx_strand_id
1 'polypeptide(L)'
;MQAIAVWTLALAIGQTGSADDAYFEAKIRPVLVETCFKCHGGTKVSNQLRVDSREALLKGGKNGPALVPGQPDKSLLLKAIRHADEELKMPPGQKLPAHVVKDFADWIQQGATWSTSGKIHFNPRQHWAFQPVKNAPPAEDPSGWANHPIDRYIAARLCEHGLKPVEPADSRILIRRVTFDLIGLPPTPAEVEEFVIAWDAASAKPQAAWGKVVERLLASPRYGERWGRHWMDVVRYADTAGDNADYPIPEMYRYRDYLIDAFNADKPFDQMVQEQLAGDLLARQGQPDKFAERVVATGFLALSRRYATAPYEFMHLTLEDAIDTTGAAFMGLTLRCARCHDHKFDPITREDYYGLYGIFASTTFPYAGSEEFASMKLPRQHFVPLAPNAQKIMADYRQRLKELPPQIKKMEAEKGNKQAQEKLNALRAEERLLHRLGLPADVPGAYAVQDGTVVEARVHLQGDPDKLGPPAPRRVPKFIEGKPVVFPADGSGRLQLAQWLTRPDHPLTARVLVNRVWQQHFGQGLVATPNNFGLRGEPPSHAELLDHLAGEFVRHGWSIKWLHRYILQSKTYQLASNPTGGLLAKDPNNRWLGRFSRRRLDAEALRDAMLAVSGRLDLKRPGPHPFPPIQAWGWTQHNPFKEIYPSNHRSVYLMTQRIQRHPYLALFDGPDTNTSTEKRTTSLVPLQALYLMNDPFVREQAEAFAKRILALSPESERRIAWAHEIAWGRPADKVEIAKGVDYVNRYKHELKRTAESGERLELSAWTSYARVLLTANEFVFVD
;
A
#
# COMPACT_ATOMS: atom_id res chain seq x y z
N MET A 1 -75.15 31.80 -8.71
CA MET A 1 -74.47 32.23 -7.49
C MET A 1 -73.14 31.47 -7.45
N GLN A 2 -72.07 32.15 -7.77
CA GLN A 2 -70.72 31.61 -7.89
C GLN A 2 -70.09 31.48 -6.50
N ALA A 3 -69.55 30.36 -6.14
CA ALA A 3 -68.73 30.15 -4.96
C ALA A 3 -67.25 30.14 -5.37
N ILE A 4 -66.53 31.14 -4.85
CA ILE A 4 -65.09 31.34 -5.04
C ILE A 4 -64.35 30.43 -4.07
N ALA A 5 -63.56 29.45 -4.59
CA ALA A 5 -62.65 28.66 -3.78
C ALA A 5 -61.29 29.39 -3.66
N VAL A 6 -60.93 29.77 -2.43
CA VAL A 6 -59.65 30.34 -2.08
C VAL A 6 -58.64 29.21 -1.86
N TRP A 7 -57.63 29.14 -2.72
CA TRP A 7 -56.46 28.26 -2.53
C TRP A 7 -55.43 28.98 -1.65
N THR A 8 -55.25 28.51 -0.44
CA THR A 8 -54.13 28.91 0.41
C THR A 8 -52.89 28.11 0.01
N LEU A 9 -51.95 28.81 -0.60
CA LEU A 9 -50.60 28.29 -0.93
C LEU A 9 -49.77 28.35 0.35
N ALA A 10 -49.55 27.20 1.01
CA ALA A 10 -48.57 27.08 2.09
C ALA A 10 -47.18 27.06 1.50
N LEU A 11 -46.43 28.14 1.61
CA LEU A 11 -44.98 28.16 1.35
C LEU A 11 -44.26 27.32 2.40
N ALA A 12 -43.85 26.13 2.03
CA ALA A 12 -42.83 25.38 2.75
C ALA A 12 -41.48 26.07 2.52
N ILE A 13 -41.05 26.90 3.45
CA ILE A 13 -39.66 27.40 3.49
C ILE A 13 -38.77 26.25 3.97
N GLY A 14 -38.34 25.42 3.04
CA GLY A 14 -37.23 24.52 3.24
C GLY A 14 -35.95 25.34 3.26
N GLN A 15 -35.30 25.42 4.41
CA GLN A 15 -33.93 25.97 4.50
C GLN A 15 -32.98 25.08 3.72
N THR A 16 -32.73 25.42 2.46
CA THR A 16 -31.65 24.88 1.65
C THR A 16 -30.37 25.57 2.07
N GLY A 17 -29.47 24.87 2.80
CA GLY A 17 -28.08 25.31 2.94
C GLY A 17 -27.50 25.55 1.54
N SER A 18 -26.85 26.70 1.34
CA SER A 18 -26.27 27.01 0.03
C SER A 18 -25.13 26.03 -0.33
N ALA A 19 -24.87 25.84 -1.64
CA ALA A 19 -23.71 25.04 -2.11
C ALA A 19 -22.40 25.59 -1.50
N ASP A 20 -22.35 26.87 -1.20
CA ASP A 20 -21.20 27.55 -0.59
C ASP A 20 -20.96 27.14 0.86
N ASP A 21 -22.03 26.86 1.63
CA ASP A 21 -21.93 26.35 3.00
C ASP A 21 -21.34 24.94 3.01
N ALA A 22 -21.72 24.06 2.06
CA ALA A 22 -21.18 22.73 1.92
C ALA A 22 -19.70 22.75 1.55
N TYR A 23 -19.29 23.69 0.69
CA TYR A 23 -17.88 23.87 0.31
C TYR A 23 -17.02 24.28 1.50
N PHE A 24 -17.45 25.28 2.26
CA PHE A 24 -16.74 25.72 3.46
C PHE A 24 -16.55 24.58 4.47
N GLU A 25 -17.61 23.84 4.77
CA GLU A 25 -17.58 22.74 5.74
C GLU A 25 -16.71 21.57 5.28
N ALA A 26 -16.71 21.26 3.99
CA ALA A 26 -15.94 20.13 3.45
C ALA A 26 -14.45 20.45 3.24
N LYS A 27 -14.11 21.68 2.81
CA LYS A 27 -12.76 22.01 2.32
C LYS A 27 -12.01 22.99 3.24
N ILE A 28 -12.68 23.95 3.84
CA ILE A 28 -12.03 25.07 4.55
C ILE A 28 -11.99 24.85 6.06
N ARG A 29 -13.17 24.59 6.69
CA ARG A 29 -13.23 24.41 8.14
C ARG A 29 -12.28 23.34 8.68
N PRO A 30 -12.10 22.18 8.06
CA PRO A 30 -11.18 21.15 8.56
C PRO A 30 -9.74 21.65 8.69
N VAL A 31 -9.27 22.37 7.66
CA VAL A 31 -7.90 22.90 7.64
C VAL A 31 -7.73 23.98 8.70
N LEU A 32 -8.72 24.86 8.85
CA LEU A 32 -8.72 25.86 9.93
C LEU A 32 -8.60 25.19 11.31
N VAL A 33 -9.41 24.14 11.56
CA VAL A 33 -9.43 23.44 12.86
C VAL A 33 -8.16 22.64 13.10
N GLU A 34 -7.73 21.85 12.15
CA GLU A 34 -6.62 20.91 12.34
C GLU A 34 -5.25 21.59 12.31
N THR A 35 -5.12 22.67 11.53
CA THR A 35 -3.84 23.31 11.27
C THR A 35 -3.72 24.67 11.93
N CYS A 36 -4.72 25.53 11.77
CA CYS A 36 -4.62 26.93 12.17
C CYS A 36 -5.01 27.16 13.64
N PHE A 37 -6.00 26.44 14.17
CA PHE A 37 -6.51 26.61 15.55
C PHE A 37 -5.46 26.31 16.62
N LYS A 38 -4.44 25.51 16.31
CA LYS A 38 -3.34 25.23 17.24
C LYS A 38 -2.63 26.50 17.74
N CYS A 39 -2.61 27.54 16.92
CA CYS A 39 -1.97 28.81 17.23
C CYS A 39 -2.91 30.03 17.20
N HIS A 40 -4.02 29.92 16.46
CA HIS A 40 -4.96 31.04 16.19
C HIS A 40 -6.38 30.76 16.64
N GLY A 41 -6.58 29.84 17.59
CA GLY A 41 -7.91 29.48 18.13
C GLY A 41 -7.89 29.16 19.62
N GLY A 42 -9.07 29.09 20.25
CA GLY A 42 -9.23 28.78 21.67
C GLY A 42 -8.50 29.76 22.60
N THR A 43 -7.67 29.25 23.50
CA THR A 43 -6.93 30.06 24.48
C THR A 43 -5.62 30.64 23.91
N LYS A 44 -5.15 30.17 22.76
CA LYS A 44 -3.91 30.62 22.13
C LYS A 44 -4.20 31.52 20.94
N VAL A 45 -3.79 32.79 21.03
CA VAL A 45 -4.07 33.79 20.01
C VAL A 45 -2.75 34.43 19.55
N SER A 46 -2.04 33.77 18.64
CA SER A 46 -0.80 34.31 18.09
C SER A 46 -1.06 35.51 17.18
N ASN A 47 -0.28 36.56 17.32
CA ASN A 47 -0.39 37.82 16.55
C ASN A 47 -1.79 38.43 16.57
N GLN A 48 -2.56 38.25 17.66
CA GLN A 48 -3.92 38.74 17.83
C GLN A 48 -4.92 38.27 16.75
N LEU A 49 -4.53 37.28 15.93
CA LEU A 49 -5.39 36.69 14.92
C LEU A 49 -6.16 35.50 15.47
N ARG A 50 -7.47 35.50 15.29
CA ARG A 50 -8.37 34.36 15.51
C ARG A 50 -8.93 33.89 14.16
N VAL A 51 -9.06 32.57 14.02
CA VAL A 51 -9.57 31.93 12.79
C VAL A 51 -10.82 31.08 13.08
N ASP A 52 -11.45 31.30 14.23
CA ASP A 52 -12.59 30.54 14.72
C ASP A 52 -13.96 31.08 14.29
N SER A 53 -14.00 32.29 13.72
CA SER A 53 -15.18 32.84 13.10
C SER A 53 -14.86 33.70 11.87
N ARG A 54 -15.85 33.91 11.01
CA ARG A 54 -15.72 34.80 9.85
C ARG A 54 -15.40 36.22 10.26
N GLU A 55 -16.07 36.72 11.29
CA GLU A 55 -15.88 38.06 11.87
C GLU A 55 -14.45 38.26 12.35
N ALA A 56 -13.89 37.23 13.00
CA ALA A 56 -12.52 37.27 13.48
C ALA A 56 -11.50 37.32 12.32
N LEU A 57 -11.74 36.60 11.25
CA LEU A 57 -10.89 36.66 10.04
C LEU A 57 -11.01 37.98 9.28
N LEU A 58 -12.23 38.57 9.23
CA LEU A 58 -12.44 39.89 8.65
C LEU A 58 -11.79 41.01 9.49
N LYS A 59 -11.86 40.89 10.83
CA LYS A 59 -11.15 41.79 11.74
C LYS A 59 -9.61 41.64 11.58
N GLY A 60 -9.15 40.41 11.45
CA GLY A 60 -7.76 40.07 11.32
C GLY A 60 -6.96 40.18 12.63
N GLY A 61 -5.65 40.27 12.49
CA GLY A 61 -4.70 40.36 13.59
C GLY A 61 -3.85 41.64 13.54
N LYS A 62 -2.65 41.57 14.12
CA LYS A 62 -1.70 42.68 14.18
C LYS A 62 -1.35 43.27 12.79
N ASN A 63 -1.38 42.45 11.73
CA ASN A 63 -1.03 42.85 10.36
C ASN A 63 -2.26 43.28 9.52
N GLY A 64 -3.43 43.45 10.13
CA GLY A 64 -4.67 43.83 9.44
C GLY A 64 -5.62 42.66 9.13
N PRO A 65 -6.61 42.87 8.27
CA PRO A 65 -7.62 41.86 7.91
C PRO A 65 -6.97 40.63 7.30
N ALA A 66 -7.28 39.46 7.85
CA ALA A 66 -6.78 38.18 7.31
C ALA A 66 -7.56 37.74 6.06
N LEU A 67 -8.80 38.22 5.92
CA LEU A 67 -9.75 37.83 4.89
C LEU A 67 -10.36 39.05 4.23
N VAL A 68 -10.35 39.15 2.91
CA VAL A 68 -11.04 40.14 2.09
C VAL A 68 -11.93 39.37 1.11
N PRO A 69 -13.24 39.27 1.37
CA PRO A 69 -14.18 38.51 0.54
C PRO A 69 -14.16 38.97 -0.93
N GLY A 70 -14.18 38.03 -1.86
CA GLY A 70 -14.10 38.28 -3.28
C GLY A 70 -12.71 38.68 -3.82
N GLN A 71 -11.71 38.86 -2.93
CA GLN A 71 -10.37 39.32 -3.31
C GLN A 71 -9.26 38.45 -2.73
N PRO A 72 -9.00 37.27 -3.35
CA PRO A 72 -8.01 36.31 -2.85
C PRO A 72 -6.62 36.94 -2.66
N ASP A 73 -6.13 37.69 -3.63
CA ASP A 73 -4.78 38.26 -3.61
C ASP A 73 -4.58 39.39 -2.60
N LYS A 74 -5.67 39.98 -2.09
CA LYS A 74 -5.61 40.95 -0.99
C LYS A 74 -5.74 40.31 0.38
N SER A 75 -6.13 39.05 0.46
CA SER A 75 -6.31 38.32 1.72
C SER A 75 -4.98 37.85 2.29
N LEU A 76 -4.61 38.34 3.49
CA LEU A 76 -3.37 37.95 4.18
C LEU A 76 -3.32 36.46 4.50
N LEU A 77 -4.46 35.84 4.78
CA LEU A 77 -4.58 34.40 4.96
C LEU A 77 -4.04 33.63 3.75
N LEU A 78 -4.44 34.02 2.53
CA LEU A 78 -3.99 33.34 1.34
C LEU A 78 -2.50 33.59 1.03
N LYS A 79 -2.02 34.82 1.28
CA LYS A 79 -0.59 35.14 1.15
C LYS A 79 0.27 34.28 2.10
N ALA A 80 -0.19 34.13 3.36
CA ALA A 80 0.51 33.34 4.37
C ALA A 80 0.58 31.84 4.02
N ILE A 81 -0.53 31.22 3.58
CA ILE A 81 -0.55 29.79 3.24
C ILE A 81 0.11 29.48 1.90
N ARG A 82 0.26 30.46 1.00
CA ARG A 82 1.06 30.36 -0.21
C ARG A 82 2.56 30.37 0.06
N HIS A 83 3.00 30.80 1.25
CA HIS A 83 4.40 31.09 1.58
C HIS A 83 5.01 32.10 0.58
N ALA A 84 4.23 33.08 0.17
CA ALA A 84 4.64 34.08 -0.82
C ALA A 84 5.51 35.19 -0.19
N ASP A 85 5.57 35.27 1.13
CA ASP A 85 6.28 36.27 1.90
C ASP A 85 7.13 35.55 2.97
N GLU A 86 8.40 35.93 3.11
CA GLU A 86 9.34 35.30 4.03
C GLU A 86 8.92 35.46 5.51
N GLU A 87 8.26 36.55 5.85
CA GLU A 87 7.80 36.83 7.22
C GLU A 87 6.40 36.30 7.54
N LEU A 88 5.63 35.85 6.52
CA LEU A 88 4.24 35.41 6.64
C LEU A 88 4.02 33.94 6.23
N LYS A 89 4.96 33.06 6.53
CA LYS A 89 4.82 31.63 6.20
C LYS A 89 3.95 30.91 7.22
N MET A 90 2.76 30.42 6.80
CA MET A 90 1.85 29.64 7.63
C MET A 90 1.36 28.38 6.89
N PRO A 91 1.26 27.22 7.57
CA PRO A 91 1.83 26.95 8.88
C PRO A 91 3.36 27.00 8.88
N PRO A 92 3.99 27.28 10.03
CA PRO A 92 5.45 27.28 10.13
C PRO A 92 6.03 25.90 9.82
N GLY A 93 7.07 25.86 9.00
CA GLY A 93 7.85 24.63 8.71
C GLY A 93 7.27 23.71 7.63
N GLN A 94 5.98 23.78 7.30
CA GLN A 94 5.40 22.95 6.24
C GLN A 94 4.35 23.72 5.42
N LYS A 95 4.57 23.82 4.13
CA LYS A 95 3.62 24.42 3.20
C LYS A 95 2.39 23.53 3.01
N LEU A 96 1.19 24.12 2.94
CA LEU A 96 -0.03 23.38 2.60
C LEU A 96 0.04 22.86 1.16
N PRO A 97 -0.59 21.70 0.87
CA PRO A 97 -0.71 21.18 -0.50
C PRO A 97 -1.34 22.21 -1.45
N ALA A 98 -0.91 22.23 -2.70
CA ALA A 98 -1.36 23.23 -3.67
C ALA A 98 -2.89 23.25 -3.90
N HIS A 99 -3.54 22.09 -3.83
CA HIS A 99 -5.00 21.99 -3.93
C HIS A 99 -5.72 22.65 -2.73
N VAL A 100 -5.17 22.50 -1.52
CA VAL A 100 -5.73 23.15 -0.32
C VAL A 100 -5.62 24.68 -0.44
N VAL A 101 -4.47 25.17 -0.91
CA VAL A 101 -4.26 26.59 -1.18
C VAL A 101 -5.24 27.09 -2.25
N LYS A 102 -5.52 26.29 -3.27
CA LYS A 102 -6.53 26.58 -4.28
C LYS A 102 -7.93 26.60 -3.68
N ASP A 103 -8.28 25.62 -2.85
CA ASP A 103 -9.59 25.59 -2.18
C ASP A 103 -9.83 26.87 -1.37
N PHE A 104 -8.82 27.38 -0.66
CA PHE A 104 -8.92 28.68 0.04
C PHE A 104 -9.08 29.85 -0.92
N ALA A 105 -8.38 29.86 -2.06
CA ALA A 105 -8.52 30.92 -3.05
C ALA A 105 -9.92 30.95 -3.65
N ASP A 106 -10.45 29.78 -4.02
CA ASP A 106 -11.80 29.63 -4.59
C ASP A 106 -12.87 30.04 -3.58
N TRP A 107 -12.75 29.64 -2.32
CA TRP A 107 -13.63 30.03 -1.22
C TRP A 107 -13.65 31.57 -1.02
N ILE A 108 -12.47 32.19 -0.99
CA ILE A 108 -12.37 33.66 -0.85
C ILE A 108 -12.99 34.36 -2.07
N GLN A 109 -12.74 33.85 -3.28
CA GLN A 109 -13.31 34.40 -4.51
C GLN A 109 -14.85 34.35 -4.51
N GLN A 110 -15.45 33.30 -3.92
CA GLN A 110 -16.91 33.12 -3.77
C GLN A 110 -17.51 33.92 -2.62
N GLY A 111 -16.73 34.83 -2.01
CA GLY A 111 -17.23 35.70 -0.95
C GLY A 111 -16.97 35.19 0.47
N ALA A 112 -16.24 34.11 0.62
CA ALA A 112 -15.83 33.53 1.91
C ALA A 112 -17.05 33.29 2.85
N THR A 113 -18.04 32.57 2.37
CA THR A 113 -19.22 32.16 3.13
C THR A 113 -18.81 31.30 4.33
N TRP A 114 -19.53 31.44 5.44
CA TRP A 114 -19.25 30.74 6.70
C TRP A 114 -20.52 30.12 7.23
N SER A 115 -20.60 28.82 7.23
CA SER A 115 -21.78 28.11 7.73
C SER A 115 -21.90 28.23 9.25
N THR A 116 -23.06 28.67 9.72
CA THR A 116 -23.40 28.80 11.14
C THR A 116 -24.02 27.52 11.72
N SER A 117 -24.44 26.58 10.88
CA SER A 117 -25.25 25.43 11.31
C SER A 117 -24.44 24.34 12.02
N GLY A 118 -23.12 24.33 11.90
CA GLY A 118 -22.25 23.28 12.48
C GLY A 118 -22.50 21.85 11.98
N LYS A 119 -23.55 21.66 11.17
CA LYS A 119 -23.91 20.37 10.56
C LYS A 119 -23.70 20.44 9.06
N ILE A 120 -22.93 19.50 8.53
CA ILE A 120 -22.80 19.31 7.08
C ILE A 120 -24.10 18.64 6.61
N HIS A 121 -24.87 19.33 5.79
CA HIS A 121 -25.95 18.69 5.02
C HIS A 121 -25.34 18.00 3.79
N PHE A 122 -24.58 16.95 4.04
CA PHE A 122 -24.04 16.14 2.97
C PHE A 122 -25.10 15.17 2.45
N ASN A 123 -25.34 15.22 1.15
CA ASN A 123 -26.12 14.18 0.48
C ASN A 123 -25.16 13.15 -0.15
N PRO A 124 -25.05 11.92 0.40
CA PRO A 124 -24.17 10.87 -0.12
C PRO A 124 -24.39 10.60 -1.61
N ARG A 125 -25.61 10.82 -2.09
CA ARG A 125 -25.98 10.66 -3.50
C ARG A 125 -25.31 11.68 -4.44
N GLN A 126 -24.70 12.73 -3.89
CA GLN A 126 -24.02 13.76 -4.71
C GLN A 126 -22.51 13.56 -4.80
N HIS A 127 -21.90 12.86 -3.83
CA HIS A 127 -20.46 12.62 -3.89
C HIS A 127 -20.12 11.56 -4.96
N TRP A 128 -19.20 11.88 -5.84
CA TRP A 128 -18.85 11.05 -7.01
C TRP A 128 -18.51 9.60 -6.66
N ALA A 129 -17.75 9.38 -5.56
CA ALA A 129 -17.26 8.06 -5.18
C ALA A 129 -18.38 7.11 -4.71
N PHE A 130 -19.49 7.64 -4.22
CA PHE A 130 -20.62 6.86 -3.70
C PHE A 130 -21.73 6.65 -4.76
N GLN A 131 -21.54 7.20 -5.96
CA GLN A 131 -22.42 6.95 -7.09
C GLN A 131 -22.12 5.60 -7.73
N PRO A 132 -23.12 4.92 -8.29
CA PRO A 132 -22.86 3.76 -9.16
C PRO A 132 -21.84 4.08 -10.24
N VAL A 133 -21.03 3.08 -10.60
CA VAL A 133 -20.07 3.21 -11.70
C VAL A 133 -20.81 3.50 -13.00
N LYS A 134 -20.46 4.63 -13.64
CA LYS A 134 -21.06 5.06 -14.91
C LYS A 134 -20.12 4.67 -16.04
N ASN A 135 -20.52 3.72 -16.85
CA ASN A 135 -19.75 3.36 -18.04
C ASN A 135 -20.19 4.21 -19.25
N ALA A 136 -19.81 5.50 -19.23
CA ALA A 136 -20.00 6.34 -20.38
C ALA A 136 -18.94 5.99 -21.46
N PRO A 137 -19.33 5.83 -22.73
CA PRO A 137 -18.34 5.64 -23.80
C PRO A 137 -17.42 6.86 -23.87
N PRO A 138 -16.12 6.65 -24.19
CA PRO A 138 -15.21 7.78 -24.36
C PRO A 138 -15.63 8.65 -25.55
N ALA A 139 -15.45 9.96 -25.42
CA ALA A 139 -15.67 10.88 -26.51
C ALA A 139 -14.80 10.54 -27.73
N GLU A 140 -15.23 10.91 -28.91
CA GLU A 140 -14.39 10.82 -30.11
C GLU A 140 -13.18 11.77 -29.95
N ASP A 141 -12.02 11.31 -30.41
CA ASP A 141 -10.82 12.15 -30.46
C ASP A 141 -10.72 12.89 -31.81
N PRO A 142 -10.96 14.21 -31.83
CA PRO A 142 -10.87 14.98 -33.08
C PRO A 142 -9.46 15.03 -33.67
N SER A 143 -8.42 14.77 -32.86
CA SER A 143 -7.03 14.80 -33.32
C SER A 143 -6.61 13.53 -34.05
N GLY A 144 -7.38 12.42 -33.94
CA GLY A 144 -7.05 11.12 -34.51
C GLY A 144 -5.86 10.43 -33.83
N TRP A 145 -5.36 10.99 -32.73
CA TRP A 145 -4.25 10.38 -31.97
C TRP A 145 -4.69 9.11 -31.25
N ALA A 146 -5.90 9.10 -30.70
CA ALA A 146 -6.37 8.06 -29.80
C ALA A 146 -7.12 6.94 -30.55
N ASN A 147 -6.59 5.72 -30.51
CA ASN A 147 -7.27 4.53 -31.05
C ASN A 147 -7.82 3.61 -29.95
N HIS A 148 -7.29 3.72 -28.72
CA HIS A 148 -7.67 2.94 -27.55
C HIS A 148 -8.62 3.75 -26.65
N PRO A 149 -9.62 3.13 -25.98
CA PRO A 149 -10.52 3.89 -25.10
C PRO A 149 -9.81 4.75 -24.05
N ILE A 150 -8.77 4.23 -23.39
CA ILE A 150 -7.94 5.00 -22.43
C ILE A 150 -7.43 6.28 -23.10
N ASP A 151 -6.86 6.17 -24.30
CA ASP A 151 -6.25 7.29 -25.00
C ASP A 151 -7.27 8.37 -25.37
N ARG A 152 -8.52 7.98 -25.67
CA ARG A 152 -9.60 8.94 -25.97
C ARG A 152 -9.96 9.80 -24.75
N TYR A 153 -10.06 9.20 -23.56
CA TYR A 153 -10.28 9.97 -22.32
C TYR A 153 -9.12 10.91 -22.01
N ILE A 154 -7.88 10.45 -22.24
CA ILE A 154 -6.68 11.28 -22.05
C ILE A 154 -6.63 12.42 -23.07
N ALA A 155 -6.87 12.12 -24.36
CA ALA A 155 -6.90 13.12 -25.42
C ALA A 155 -7.94 14.22 -25.16
N ALA A 156 -9.14 13.85 -24.72
CA ALA A 156 -10.19 14.80 -24.37
C ALA A 156 -9.72 15.79 -23.28
N ARG A 157 -9.13 15.29 -22.20
CA ARG A 157 -8.61 16.14 -21.12
C ARG A 157 -7.42 17.00 -21.56
N LEU A 158 -6.50 16.46 -22.35
CA LEU A 158 -5.39 17.25 -22.91
C LEU A 158 -5.93 18.38 -23.78
N CYS A 159 -6.92 18.11 -24.64
CA CYS A 159 -7.55 19.09 -25.50
C CYS A 159 -8.23 20.23 -24.69
N GLU A 160 -8.98 19.89 -23.61
CA GLU A 160 -9.61 20.88 -22.71
C GLU A 160 -8.57 21.84 -22.10
N HIS A 161 -7.34 21.38 -21.90
CA HIS A 161 -6.25 22.20 -21.34
C HIS A 161 -5.31 22.79 -22.41
N GLY A 162 -5.63 22.64 -23.70
CA GLY A 162 -4.79 23.10 -24.80
C GLY A 162 -3.41 22.45 -24.79
N LEU A 163 -3.35 21.17 -24.45
CA LEU A 163 -2.15 20.35 -24.41
C LEU A 163 -2.18 19.28 -25.50
N LYS A 164 -1.01 18.77 -25.84
CA LYS A 164 -0.84 17.62 -26.74
C LYS A 164 0.08 16.60 -26.08
N PRO A 165 -0.13 15.30 -26.32
CA PRO A 165 0.78 14.27 -25.84
C PRO A 165 2.15 14.40 -26.53
N VAL A 166 3.20 13.94 -25.86
CA VAL A 166 4.53 13.78 -26.46
C VAL A 166 4.57 12.58 -27.40
N GLU A 167 5.66 12.43 -28.16
CA GLU A 167 5.90 11.27 -29.01
C GLU A 167 6.06 9.98 -28.19
N PRO A 168 5.86 8.80 -28.79
CA PRO A 168 6.13 7.52 -28.15
C PRO A 168 7.59 7.39 -27.69
N ALA A 169 7.81 6.59 -26.64
CA ALA A 169 9.14 6.25 -26.19
C ALA A 169 9.82 5.25 -27.15
N ASP A 170 11.14 5.25 -27.13
CA ASP A 170 11.97 4.25 -27.83
C ASP A 170 11.68 2.82 -27.35
N SER A 171 11.80 1.84 -28.24
CA SER A 171 11.51 0.43 -27.96
C SER A 171 12.33 -0.12 -26.78
N ARG A 172 13.60 0.26 -26.64
CA ARG A 172 14.46 -0.15 -25.52
C ARG A 172 13.97 0.43 -24.18
N ILE A 173 13.49 1.66 -24.19
CA ILE A 173 12.85 2.28 -23.01
C ILE A 173 11.56 1.53 -22.66
N LEU A 174 10.74 1.21 -23.67
CA LEU A 174 9.47 0.50 -23.44
C LEU A 174 9.65 -0.89 -22.83
N ILE A 175 10.57 -1.71 -23.36
CA ILE A 175 10.79 -3.03 -22.80
C ILE A 175 11.37 -2.96 -21.37
N ARG A 176 12.29 -2.02 -21.10
CA ARG A 176 12.82 -1.80 -19.75
C ARG A 176 11.71 -1.40 -18.79
N ARG A 177 10.87 -0.44 -19.17
CA ARG A 177 9.73 0.04 -18.38
C ARG A 177 8.78 -1.09 -18.01
N VAL A 178 8.27 -1.82 -19.01
CA VAL A 178 7.26 -2.86 -18.77
C VAL A 178 7.81 -4.05 -17.99
N THR A 179 9.10 -4.36 -18.15
CA THR A 179 9.74 -5.46 -17.42
C THR A 179 9.86 -5.10 -15.94
N PHE A 180 10.29 -3.90 -15.59
CA PHE A 180 10.27 -3.44 -14.20
C PHE A 180 8.85 -3.33 -13.64
N ASP A 181 7.89 -2.85 -14.40
CA ASP A 181 6.51 -2.71 -13.93
C ASP A 181 5.87 -4.07 -13.63
N LEU A 182 6.01 -5.05 -14.52
CA LEU A 182 5.32 -6.33 -14.39
C LEU A 182 6.06 -7.34 -13.52
N ILE A 183 7.40 -7.36 -13.56
CA ILE A 183 8.18 -8.38 -12.84
C ILE A 183 9.23 -7.81 -11.87
N GLY A 184 9.44 -6.49 -11.85
CA GLY A 184 10.37 -5.84 -10.92
C GLY A 184 11.85 -6.17 -11.15
N LEU A 185 12.23 -6.57 -12.36
CA LEU A 185 13.58 -6.91 -12.77
C LEU A 185 13.94 -6.20 -14.06
N PRO A 186 15.23 -5.96 -14.36
CA PRO A 186 15.66 -5.51 -15.67
C PRO A 186 15.45 -6.60 -16.73
N PRO A 187 15.18 -6.24 -17.99
CA PRO A 187 15.25 -7.21 -19.09
C PRO A 187 16.70 -7.63 -19.30
N THR A 188 16.90 -8.85 -19.78
CA THR A 188 18.21 -9.30 -20.25
C THR A 188 18.58 -8.67 -21.61
N PRO A 189 19.88 -8.55 -21.97
CA PRO A 189 20.29 -8.06 -23.28
C PRO A 189 19.64 -8.82 -24.44
N ALA A 190 19.50 -10.15 -24.32
CA ALA A 190 18.86 -10.99 -25.34
C ALA A 190 17.35 -10.65 -25.50
N GLU A 191 16.63 -10.44 -24.42
CA GLU A 191 15.22 -10.05 -24.45
C GLU A 191 15.03 -8.66 -25.06
N VAL A 192 15.96 -7.74 -24.80
CA VAL A 192 15.94 -6.40 -25.41
C VAL A 192 16.15 -6.49 -26.91
N GLU A 193 17.16 -7.22 -27.33
CA GLU A 193 17.50 -7.36 -28.75
C GLU A 193 16.40 -8.07 -29.56
N GLU A 194 15.88 -9.18 -29.02
CA GLU A 194 14.73 -9.89 -29.62
C GLU A 194 13.53 -8.96 -29.81
N PHE A 195 13.21 -8.15 -28.79
CA PHE A 195 12.09 -7.22 -28.87
C PHE A 195 12.34 -6.11 -29.89
N VAL A 196 13.52 -5.48 -29.90
CA VAL A 196 13.88 -4.41 -30.84
C VAL A 196 13.80 -4.89 -32.28
N ILE A 197 14.40 -6.06 -32.58
CA ILE A 197 14.31 -6.66 -33.92
C ILE A 197 12.85 -6.92 -34.32
N ALA A 198 12.04 -7.48 -33.41
CA ALA A 198 10.63 -7.76 -33.68
C ALA A 198 9.78 -6.48 -33.84
N TRP A 199 10.11 -5.44 -33.08
CA TRP A 199 9.47 -4.13 -33.16
C TRP A 199 9.74 -3.44 -34.49
N ASP A 200 11.02 -3.39 -34.91
CA ASP A 200 11.45 -2.72 -36.13
C ASP A 200 10.99 -3.47 -37.38
N ALA A 201 11.03 -4.80 -37.36
CA ALA A 201 10.52 -5.66 -38.45
C ALA A 201 8.99 -5.53 -38.63
N ALA A 202 8.26 -5.22 -37.56
CA ALA A 202 6.81 -5.07 -37.57
C ALA A 202 6.36 -3.62 -37.88
N SER A 203 7.09 -2.86 -38.67
CA SER A 203 6.88 -1.42 -38.94
C SER A 203 5.42 -0.99 -39.22
N ALA A 204 4.56 -1.91 -39.75
CA ALA A 204 3.13 -1.68 -39.94
C ALA A 204 2.26 -2.05 -38.73
N LYS A 205 2.74 -2.91 -37.80
CA LYS A 205 1.98 -3.41 -36.63
C LYS A 205 2.87 -3.70 -35.42
N PRO A 206 3.61 -2.73 -34.88
CA PRO A 206 4.52 -2.95 -33.75
C PRO A 206 3.79 -3.42 -32.49
N GLN A 207 2.49 -3.17 -32.36
CA GLN A 207 1.66 -3.63 -31.26
C GLN A 207 1.61 -5.17 -31.11
N ALA A 208 1.86 -5.94 -32.18
CA ALA A 208 1.92 -7.39 -32.10
C ALA A 208 3.19 -7.87 -31.34
N ALA A 209 4.34 -7.22 -31.59
CA ALA A 209 5.57 -7.48 -30.85
C ALA A 209 5.43 -7.05 -29.37
N TRP A 210 4.83 -5.90 -29.11
CA TRP A 210 4.52 -5.42 -27.78
C TRP A 210 3.63 -6.40 -27.00
N GLY A 211 2.53 -6.86 -27.60
CA GLY A 211 1.63 -7.83 -26.99
C GLY A 211 2.34 -9.11 -26.57
N LYS A 212 3.28 -9.65 -27.38
CA LYS A 212 4.06 -10.83 -27.03
C LYS A 212 4.92 -10.61 -25.79
N VAL A 213 5.56 -9.46 -25.65
CA VAL A 213 6.36 -9.11 -24.45
C VAL A 213 5.46 -9.05 -23.22
N VAL A 214 4.32 -8.36 -23.31
CA VAL A 214 3.35 -8.25 -22.21
C VAL A 214 2.86 -9.62 -21.76
N GLU A 215 2.47 -10.50 -22.70
CA GLU A 215 2.02 -11.86 -22.36
C GLU A 215 3.12 -12.70 -21.71
N ARG A 216 4.35 -12.65 -22.21
CA ARG A 216 5.49 -13.34 -21.62
C ARG A 216 5.73 -12.90 -20.18
N LEU A 217 5.69 -11.59 -19.91
CA LEU A 217 5.91 -11.06 -18.58
C LEU A 217 4.76 -11.40 -17.62
N LEU A 218 3.49 -11.36 -18.07
CA LEU A 218 2.33 -11.76 -17.29
C LEU A 218 2.29 -13.27 -16.99
N ALA A 219 2.90 -14.10 -17.85
CA ALA A 219 3.07 -15.54 -17.63
C ALA A 219 4.24 -15.88 -16.70
N SER A 220 5.15 -14.93 -16.45
CA SER A 220 6.31 -15.14 -15.58
C SER A 220 5.90 -15.35 -14.13
N PRO A 221 6.50 -16.32 -13.39
CA PRO A 221 6.28 -16.46 -11.95
C PRO A 221 6.76 -15.23 -11.14
N ARG A 222 7.59 -14.37 -11.74
CA ARG A 222 8.08 -13.12 -11.13
C ARG A 222 6.99 -12.04 -11.08
N TYR A 223 5.93 -12.18 -11.89
CA TYR A 223 4.77 -11.30 -11.85
C TYR A 223 4.10 -11.30 -10.47
N GLY A 224 3.80 -12.48 -9.94
CA GLY A 224 3.18 -12.58 -8.61
C GLY A 224 4.09 -12.07 -7.49
N GLU A 225 5.43 -12.24 -7.60
CA GLU A 225 6.39 -11.68 -6.64
C GLU A 225 6.33 -10.14 -6.62
N ARG A 226 6.21 -9.52 -7.80
CA ARG A 226 6.10 -8.06 -7.94
C ARG A 226 4.76 -7.54 -7.44
N TRP A 227 3.65 -8.06 -7.94
CA TRP A 227 2.31 -7.56 -7.64
C TRP A 227 1.81 -8.01 -6.27
N GLY A 228 2.21 -9.17 -5.80
CA GLY A 228 2.05 -9.59 -4.41
C GLY A 228 2.74 -8.61 -3.45
N ARG A 229 3.97 -8.14 -3.78
CA ARG A 229 4.66 -7.14 -2.97
C ARG A 229 3.90 -5.83 -2.87
N HIS A 230 3.31 -5.33 -3.98
CA HIS A 230 2.46 -4.14 -3.94
C HIS A 230 1.23 -4.33 -3.05
N TRP A 231 0.62 -5.51 -3.07
CA TRP A 231 -0.50 -5.81 -2.18
C TRP A 231 -0.09 -5.94 -0.72
N MET A 232 1.10 -6.45 -0.44
CA MET A 232 1.65 -6.51 0.93
C MET A 232 1.78 -5.13 1.58
N ASP A 233 2.01 -4.06 0.82
CA ASP A 233 2.02 -2.69 1.34
C ASP A 233 0.62 -2.27 1.84
N VAL A 234 -0.41 -2.62 1.09
CA VAL A 234 -1.80 -2.31 1.44
C VAL A 234 -2.25 -3.05 2.70
N VAL A 235 -1.86 -4.33 2.81
CA VAL A 235 -2.25 -5.20 3.93
C VAL A 235 -1.28 -5.15 5.11
N ARG A 236 -0.29 -4.25 5.09
CA ARG A 236 0.73 -4.07 6.15
C ARG A 236 1.42 -5.38 6.56
N TYR A 237 1.84 -6.17 5.56
CA TYR A 237 2.52 -7.44 5.79
C TYR A 237 3.77 -7.29 6.67
N ALA A 238 3.90 -8.18 7.64
CA ALA A 238 5.12 -8.35 8.45
C ALA A 238 5.27 -9.81 8.89
N ASP A 239 6.51 -10.23 9.11
CA ASP A 239 6.86 -11.57 9.61
C ASP A 239 6.88 -11.63 11.13
N THR A 240 6.51 -10.53 11.81
CA THR A 240 6.46 -10.40 13.25
C THR A 240 5.15 -9.79 13.73
N ALA A 241 4.81 -10.03 15.00
CA ALA A 241 3.52 -9.65 15.58
C ALA A 241 3.41 -8.15 15.92
N GLY A 242 4.54 -7.48 16.11
CA GLY A 242 4.59 -6.13 16.67
C GLY A 242 4.52 -6.16 18.20
N ASP A 243 4.02 -5.03 18.76
CA ASP A 243 4.02 -4.80 20.21
C ASP A 243 5.45 -4.79 20.79
N ASN A 244 5.58 -4.91 22.11
CA ASN A 244 6.82 -4.61 22.83
C ASN A 244 7.99 -5.53 22.49
N ALA A 245 7.77 -6.82 22.32
CA ALA A 245 8.83 -7.82 22.10
C ALA A 245 9.00 -8.23 20.64
N ASP A 246 8.08 -7.87 19.77
CA ASP A 246 8.06 -8.15 18.33
C ASP A 246 8.27 -9.62 17.96
N TYR A 247 7.51 -10.51 18.60
CA TYR A 247 7.66 -11.95 18.37
C TYR A 247 7.54 -12.34 16.89
N PRO A 248 8.44 -13.22 16.41
CA PRO A 248 8.34 -13.80 15.08
C PRO A 248 7.05 -14.61 14.88
N ILE A 249 6.58 -14.62 13.64
CA ILE A 249 5.47 -15.46 13.19
C ILE A 249 5.99 -16.34 12.04
N PRO A 250 6.65 -17.47 12.34
CA PRO A 250 7.27 -18.32 11.33
C PRO A 250 6.30 -18.78 10.23
N GLU A 251 5.02 -18.85 10.52
CA GLU A 251 3.97 -19.28 9.60
C GLU A 251 3.53 -18.18 8.62
N MET A 252 3.94 -16.93 8.83
CA MET A 252 3.42 -15.78 8.07
C MET A 252 3.83 -15.80 6.60
N TYR A 253 4.97 -16.41 6.25
CA TYR A 253 5.40 -16.61 4.86
C TYR A 253 4.32 -17.28 3.99
N ARG A 254 3.44 -18.11 4.58
CA ARG A 254 2.36 -18.78 3.85
C ARG A 254 1.37 -17.77 3.25
N TYR A 255 1.07 -16.70 3.98
CA TYR A 255 0.20 -15.63 3.46
C TYR A 255 0.88 -14.82 2.35
N ARG A 256 2.18 -14.53 2.49
CA ARG A 256 2.98 -13.96 1.39
C ARG A 256 2.91 -14.83 0.14
N ASP A 257 3.14 -16.13 0.32
CA ASP A 257 3.14 -17.09 -0.78
C ASP A 257 1.75 -17.23 -1.39
N TYR A 258 0.68 -17.21 -0.57
CA TYR A 258 -0.70 -17.14 -1.07
C TYR A 258 -0.93 -15.94 -1.99
N LEU A 259 -0.46 -14.75 -1.60
CA LEU A 259 -0.59 -13.54 -2.43
C LEU A 259 0.16 -13.70 -3.75
N ILE A 260 1.40 -14.17 -3.72
CA ILE A 260 2.21 -14.42 -4.93
C ILE A 260 1.50 -15.39 -5.88
N ASP A 261 0.98 -16.48 -5.35
CA ASP A 261 0.30 -17.50 -6.15
C ASP A 261 -1.06 -17.03 -6.69
N ALA A 262 -1.82 -16.26 -5.90
CA ALA A 262 -3.07 -15.67 -6.32
C ALA A 262 -2.89 -14.71 -7.52
N PHE A 263 -1.88 -13.84 -7.47
CA PHE A 263 -1.55 -12.97 -8.60
C PHE A 263 -1.06 -13.76 -9.82
N ASN A 264 -0.19 -14.76 -9.62
CA ASN A 264 0.31 -15.60 -10.73
C ASN A 264 -0.82 -16.37 -11.41
N ALA A 265 -1.78 -16.88 -10.65
CA ALA A 265 -2.96 -17.58 -11.16
C ALA A 265 -4.02 -16.66 -11.77
N ASP A 266 -3.84 -15.33 -11.71
CA ASP A 266 -4.86 -14.34 -12.07
C ASP A 266 -6.18 -14.62 -11.34
N LYS A 267 -6.11 -14.96 -10.04
CA LYS A 267 -7.30 -15.20 -9.22
C LYS A 267 -8.20 -13.97 -9.28
N PRO A 268 -9.50 -14.11 -9.58
CA PRO A 268 -10.44 -12.99 -9.59
C PRO A 268 -10.34 -12.17 -8.30
N PHE A 269 -10.25 -10.86 -8.41
CA PHE A 269 -10.04 -10.01 -7.25
C PHE A 269 -11.18 -10.06 -6.23
N ASP A 270 -12.43 -10.21 -6.70
CA ASP A 270 -13.58 -10.44 -5.83
C ASP A 270 -13.43 -11.72 -5.00
N GLN A 271 -12.92 -12.80 -5.59
CA GLN A 271 -12.58 -14.01 -4.86
C GLN A 271 -11.45 -13.79 -3.88
N MET A 272 -10.39 -13.04 -4.25
CA MET A 272 -9.31 -12.68 -3.32
C MET A 272 -9.83 -11.91 -2.11
N VAL A 273 -10.77 -10.97 -2.30
CA VAL A 273 -11.40 -10.22 -1.20
C VAL A 273 -12.18 -11.17 -0.29
N GLN A 274 -12.98 -12.08 -0.87
CA GLN A 274 -13.77 -13.02 -0.09
C GLN A 274 -12.89 -13.99 0.69
N GLU A 275 -11.82 -14.51 0.10
CA GLU A 275 -10.88 -15.40 0.79
C GLU A 275 -10.10 -14.69 1.91
N GLN A 276 -9.69 -13.44 1.71
CA GLN A 276 -8.97 -12.67 2.74
C GLN A 276 -9.84 -12.30 3.94
N LEU A 277 -11.14 -12.10 3.74
CA LEU A 277 -12.06 -11.75 4.82
C LEU A 277 -12.74 -12.98 5.47
N ALA A 278 -13.02 -14.02 4.70
CA ALA A 278 -13.86 -15.16 5.11
C ALA A 278 -13.36 -16.52 4.57
N GLY A 279 -12.07 -16.63 4.28
CA GLY A 279 -11.49 -17.84 3.68
C GLY A 279 -11.66 -19.09 4.54
N ASP A 280 -11.62 -18.97 5.86
CA ASP A 280 -11.88 -20.07 6.79
C ASP A 280 -13.33 -20.59 6.71
N LEU A 281 -14.30 -19.72 6.45
CA LEU A 281 -15.71 -20.09 6.20
C LEU A 281 -15.87 -20.75 4.84
N LEU A 282 -15.25 -20.18 3.80
CA LEU A 282 -15.25 -20.75 2.45
C LEU A 282 -14.52 -22.10 2.40
N ALA A 283 -13.49 -22.30 3.24
CA ALA A 283 -12.76 -23.56 3.34
C ALA A 283 -13.64 -24.70 3.85
N ARG A 284 -14.55 -24.42 4.79
CA ARG A 284 -15.47 -25.42 5.36
C ARG A 284 -16.57 -25.87 4.39
N GLN A 285 -16.93 -25.01 3.42
CA GLN A 285 -18.00 -25.25 2.46
C GLN A 285 -17.48 -25.70 1.10
N GLY A 286 -16.17 -25.64 0.87
CA GLY A 286 -15.54 -25.81 -0.42
C GLY A 286 -14.83 -27.16 -0.62
N GLN A 287 -14.04 -27.19 -1.68
CA GLN A 287 -13.22 -28.35 -2.03
C GLN A 287 -12.06 -28.53 -1.05
N PRO A 288 -11.76 -29.76 -0.60
CA PRO A 288 -10.71 -30.04 0.39
C PRO A 288 -9.30 -29.59 -0.05
N ASP A 289 -8.99 -29.64 -1.33
CA ASP A 289 -7.71 -29.19 -1.90
C ASP A 289 -7.47 -27.68 -1.78
N LYS A 290 -8.54 -26.87 -1.67
CA LYS A 290 -8.51 -25.43 -1.47
C LYS A 290 -8.55 -25.02 0.01
N PHE A 291 -8.66 -25.98 0.93
CA PHE A 291 -8.82 -25.71 2.36
C PHE A 291 -7.65 -24.87 2.90
N ALA A 292 -6.42 -25.34 2.73
CA ALA A 292 -5.23 -24.66 3.27
C ALA A 292 -5.05 -23.26 2.66
N GLU A 293 -5.22 -23.12 1.36
CA GLU A 293 -5.11 -21.86 0.63
C GLU A 293 -6.09 -20.81 1.18
N ARG A 294 -7.38 -21.20 1.33
CA ARG A 294 -8.41 -20.30 1.84
C ARG A 294 -8.24 -19.91 3.29
N VAL A 295 -7.82 -20.84 4.14
CA VAL A 295 -7.49 -20.53 5.54
C VAL A 295 -6.34 -19.53 5.62
N VAL A 296 -5.26 -19.77 4.89
CA VAL A 296 -4.08 -18.90 4.85
C VAL A 296 -4.42 -17.49 4.37
N ALA A 297 -5.36 -17.35 3.44
CA ALA A 297 -5.81 -16.05 2.94
C ALA A 297 -6.30 -15.10 4.06
N THR A 298 -6.91 -15.65 5.14
CA THR A 298 -7.36 -14.84 6.28
C THR A 298 -6.22 -14.24 7.11
N GLY A 299 -4.97 -14.51 6.76
CA GLY A 299 -3.79 -13.79 7.22
C GLY A 299 -3.92 -12.27 7.10
N PHE A 300 -4.71 -11.78 6.16
CA PHE A 300 -5.10 -10.37 6.04
C PHE A 300 -5.62 -9.78 7.37
N LEU A 301 -6.58 -10.45 8.00
CA LEU A 301 -7.14 -10.06 9.29
C LEU A 301 -6.19 -10.42 10.45
N ALA A 302 -5.55 -11.58 10.38
CA ALA A 302 -4.62 -12.02 11.41
C ALA A 302 -3.45 -11.04 11.61
N LEU A 303 -3.02 -10.33 10.56
CA LEU A 303 -2.01 -9.27 10.60
C LEU A 303 -2.47 -8.00 11.35
N SER A 304 -3.71 -7.93 11.86
CA SER A 304 -4.14 -6.79 12.68
C SER A 304 -3.22 -6.61 13.89
N ARG A 305 -2.85 -5.34 14.14
CA ARG A 305 -1.87 -4.99 15.17
C ARG A 305 -2.30 -5.47 16.56
N ARG A 306 -1.32 -5.87 17.35
CA ARG A 306 -1.48 -6.15 18.78
C ARG A 306 -0.99 -4.94 19.57
N TYR A 307 -1.57 -4.69 20.74
CA TYR A 307 -1.34 -3.48 21.51
C TYR A 307 -1.07 -3.75 23.01
N ALA A 308 -0.91 -5.01 23.39
CA ALA A 308 -0.68 -5.35 24.77
C ALA A 308 0.10 -6.66 24.92
N THR A 309 0.74 -6.80 26.06
CA THR A 309 1.51 -7.99 26.44
C THR A 309 0.65 -9.21 26.69
N ALA A 310 -0.60 -9.01 27.14
CA ALA A 310 -1.57 -10.05 27.35
C ALA A 310 -2.45 -10.27 26.11
N PRO A 311 -2.82 -11.53 25.79
CA PRO A 311 -3.75 -11.80 24.71
C PRO A 311 -5.06 -11.07 24.96
N TYR A 312 -5.52 -10.37 23.92
CA TYR A 312 -6.84 -9.72 23.91
C TYR A 312 -7.06 -8.56 24.88
N GLU A 313 -6.03 -8.09 25.60
CA GLU A 313 -6.13 -7.01 26.59
C GLU A 313 -6.71 -5.73 25.97
N PHE A 314 -6.15 -5.25 24.86
CA PHE A 314 -6.67 -4.10 24.12
C PHE A 314 -7.30 -4.51 22.79
N MET A 315 -8.14 -5.54 22.81
CA MET A 315 -8.73 -6.12 21.61
C MET A 315 -9.48 -5.09 20.77
N HIS A 316 -10.09 -4.10 21.39
CA HIS A 316 -10.79 -3.01 20.67
C HIS A 316 -9.87 -2.23 19.71
N LEU A 317 -8.56 -2.09 20.00
CA LEU A 317 -7.58 -1.48 19.11
C LEU A 317 -7.18 -2.42 17.95
N THR A 318 -7.12 -3.71 18.21
CA THR A 318 -6.90 -4.73 17.17
C THR A 318 -8.06 -4.75 16.18
N LEU A 319 -9.30 -4.65 16.68
CA LEU A 319 -10.51 -4.59 15.85
C LEU A 319 -10.58 -3.26 15.07
N GLU A 320 -10.18 -2.15 15.69
CA GLU A 320 -10.04 -0.86 15.00
C GLU A 320 -9.10 -0.97 13.80
N ASP A 321 -7.92 -1.61 13.97
CA ASP A 321 -6.96 -1.80 12.88
C ASP A 321 -7.50 -2.71 11.77
N ALA A 322 -8.29 -3.74 12.12
CA ALA A 322 -8.97 -4.60 11.14
C ALA A 322 -10.01 -3.82 10.32
N ILE A 323 -10.81 -2.96 10.99
CA ILE A 323 -11.81 -2.11 10.35
C ILE A 323 -11.14 -1.09 9.42
N ASP A 324 -10.13 -0.38 9.92
CA ASP A 324 -9.41 0.65 9.15
C ASP A 324 -8.73 0.05 7.92
N THR A 325 -8.05 -1.09 8.07
CA THR A 325 -7.38 -1.72 6.93
C THR A 325 -8.39 -2.25 5.91
N THR A 326 -9.52 -2.81 6.35
CA THR A 326 -10.60 -3.25 5.45
C THR A 326 -11.18 -2.06 4.70
N GLY A 327 -11.44 -0.95 5.39
CA GLY A 327 -11.90 0.30 4.80
C GLY A 327 -10.92 0.86 3.76
N ALA A 328 -9.65 0.98 4.12
CA ALA A 328 -8.61 1.50 3.24
C ALA A 328 -8.36 0.60 2.03
N ALA A 329 -8.24 -0.73 2.25
CA ALA A 329 -7.89 -1.68 1.21
C ALA A 329 -8.96 -1.83 0.13
N PHE A 330 -10.24 -1.91 0.53
CA PHE A 330 -11.34 -2.28 -0.37
C PHE A 330 -12.32 -1.13 -0.68
N MET A 331 -12.44 -0.16 0.21
CA MET A 331 -13.33 0.99 0.00
C MET A 331 -12.60 2.30 -0.25
N GLY A 332 -11.29 2.37 0.02
CA GLY A 332 -10.56 3.64 -0.02
C GLY A 332 -11.15 4.65 0.96
N LEU A 333 -11.57 4.24 2.15
CA LEU A 333 -12.18 5.10 3.17
C LEU A 333 -11.46 4.97 4.50
N THR A 334 -11.42 6.08 5.22
CA THR A 334 -10.95 6.16 6.60
C THR A 334 -12.13 6.00 7.55
N LEU A 335 -12.22 4.89 8.28
CA LEU A 335 -13.37 4.57 9.14
C LEU A 335 -13.15 4.94 10.60
N ARG A 336 -11.90 5.10 11.03
CA ARG A 336 -11.49 5.27 12.43
C ARG A 336 -12.16 6.43 13.14
N CYS A 337 -12.42 7.55 12.45
CA CYS A 337 -13.07 8.70 13.06
C CYS A 337 -14.47 8.37 13.62
N ALA A 338 -15.16 7.40 13.00
CA ALA A 338 -16.49 6.97 13.41
C ALA A 338 -16.52 6.16 14.71
N ARG A 339 -15.37 5.81 15.29
CA ARG A 339 -15.27 5.18 16.61
C ARG A 339 -15.85 6.06 17.75
N CYS A 340 -15.56 7.37 17.73
CA CYS A 340 -15.92 8.27 18.84
C CYS A 340 -17.19 9.07 18.58
N HIS A 341 -17.42 9.45 17.33
CA HIS A 341 -18.56 10.28 16.87
C HIS A 341 -18.85 9.93 15.41
N ASP A 342 -20.00 10.32 14.88
CA ASP A 342 -20.26 10.17 13.45
C ASP A 342 -19.14 10.81 12.65
N HIS A 343 -18.71 10.15 11.57
CA HIS A 343 -17.58 10.64 10.78
C HIS A 343 -17.83 12.09 10.33
N LYS A 344 -16.86 12.97 10.58
CA LYS A 344 -17.06 14.42 10.43
C LYS A 344 -17.41 14.85 9.00
N PHE A 345 -16.94 14.13 8.00
CA PHE A 345 -17.03 14.48 6.58
C PHE A 345 -17.85 13.47 5.78
N ASP A 346 -17.52 12.20 5.93
CA ASP A 346 -18.16 11.12 5.20
C ASP A 346 -19.43 10.64 5.93
N PRO A 347 -20.42 10.09 5.21
CA PRO A 347 -21.72 9.73 5.80
C PRO A 347 -21.68 8.41 6.57
N ILE A 348 -20.63 8.21 7.34
CA ILE A 348 -20.36 7.01 8.15
C ILE A 348 -20.77 7.34 9.59
N THR A 349 -21.76 6.61 10.10
CA THR A 349 -22.22 6.80 11.48
C THR A 349 -21.42 5.96 12.47
N ARG A 350 -21.49 6.28 13.77
CA ARG A 350 -20.96 5.43 14.83
C ARG A 350 -21.55 4.04 14.79
N GLU A 351 -22.86 3.94 14.54
CA GLU A 351 -23.50 2.65 14.44
C GLU A 351 -22.99 1.83 13.24
N ASP A 352 -22.59 2.44 12.11
CA ASP A 352 -21.96 1.74 11.01
C ASP A 352 -20.58 1.18 11.41
N TYR A 353 -19.79 1.98 12.14
CA TYR A 353 -18.52 1.54 12.69
C TYR A 353 -18.68 0.38 13.66
N TYR A 354 -19.60 0.48 14.64
CA TYR A 354 -19.83 -0.60 15.62
C TYR A 354 -20.56 -1.81 15.02
N GLY A 355 -21.29 -1.62 13.93
CA GLY A 355 -21.80 -2.72 13.11
C GLY A 355 -20.68 -3.57 12.50
N LEU A 356 -19.65 -2.93 11.92
CA LEU A 356 -18.42 -3.61 11.47
C LEU A 356 -17.62 -4.18 12.64
N TYR A 357 -17.53 -3.44 13.75
CA TYR A 357 -16.88 -3.91 14.98
C TYR A 357 -17.49 -5.23 15.47
N GLY A 358 -18.82 -5.38 15.48
CA GLY A 358 -19.51 -6.60 15.86
C GLY A 358 -19.14 -7.79 14.96
N ILE A 359 -18.94 -7.56 13.65
CA ILE A 359 -18.48 -8.59 12.70
C ILE A 359 -17.07 -9.11 13.10
N PHE A 360 -16.12 -8.20 13.32
CA PHE A 360 -14.75 -8.58 13.66
C PHE A 360 -14.59 -9.02 15.12
N ALA A 361 -15.40 -8.50 16.06
CA ALA A 361 -15.45 -8.99 17.44
C ALA A 361 -15.96 -10.43 17.55
N SER A 362 -16.79 -10.87 16.59
CA SER A 362 -17.24 -12.26 16.46
C SER A 362 -16.22 -13.18 15.78
N THR A 363 -14.96 -12.78 15.75
CA THR A 363 -13.85 -13.49 15.09
C THR A 363 -12.78 -13.83 16.09
N THR A 364 -12.27 -15.07 16.04
CA THR A 364 -11.13 -15.51 16.84
C THR A 364 -9.85 -15.18 16.12
N PHE A 365 -9.02 -14.32 16.73
CA PHE A 365 -7.72 -13.92 16.22
C PHE A 365 -6.60 -14.77 16.81
N PRO A 366 -5.54 -15.11 16.05
CA PRO A 366 -4.38 -15.80 16.59
C PRO A 366 -3.55 -14.88 17.48
N TYR A 367 -2.75 -15.49 18.37
CA TYR A 367 -1.80 -14.80 19.24
C TYR A 367 -0.42 -15.44 19.13
N ALA A 368 0.61 -14.65 18.84
CA ALA A 368 1.97 -15.15 18.59
C ALA A 368 2.74 -15.54 19.86
N GLY A 369 2.21 -15.26 21.02
CA GLY A 369 2.87 -15.46 22.31
C GLY A 369 3.58 -14.19 22.81
N SER A 370 3.99 -14.20 24.07
CA SER A 370 4.80 -13.17 24.72
C SER A 370 5.59 -13.75 25.88
N GLU A 371 6.77 -13.18 26.16
CA GLU A 371 7.57 -13.50 27.36
C GLU A 371 8.05 -12.23 28.07
N GLU A 372 7.33 -11.14 27.92
CA GLU A 372 7.72 -9.83 28.41
C GLU A 372 8.00 -9.80 29.91
N PHE A 373 7.20 -10.54 30.71
CA PHE A 373 7.46 -10.75 32.13
C PHE A 373 7.59 -12.25 32.41
N ALA A 374 8.55 -12.65 33.25
CA ALA A 374 8.75 -14.04 33.60
C ALA A 374 7.51 -14.72 34.19
N SER A 375 6.61 -13.93 34.82
CA SER A 375 5.30 -14.34 35.33
C SER A 375 4.21 -14.41 34.27
N MET A 376 4.41 -13.80 33.11
CA MET A 376 3.42 -13.68 32.03
C MET A 376 3.87 -14.42 30.76
N LYS A 377 4.37 -15.64 30.91
CA LYS A 377 4.70 -16.51 29.75
C LYS A 377 3.41 -16.88 29.04
N LEU A 378 3.05 -16.08 28.05
CA LEU A 378 1.80 -16.26 27.32
C LEU A 378 2.03 -17.18 26.12
N PRO A 379 1.29 -18.27 26.04
CA PRO A 379 1.44 -19.23 24.96
C PRO A 379 0.95 -18.67 23.62
N ARG A 380 1.46 -19.25 22.54
CA ARG A 380 0.87 -19.07 21.21
C ARG A 380 -0.53 -19.69 21.22
N GLN A 381 -1.51 -18.98 20.65
CA GLN A 381 -2.91 -19.39 20.71
C GLN A 381 -3.62 -19.23 19.37
N HIS A 382 -4.63 -20.07 19.13
CA HIS A 382 -5.57 -19.97 18.03
C HIS A 382 -4.95 -20.01 16.63
N PHE A 383 -3.78 -20.63 16.48
CA PHE A 383 -3.27 -20.96 15.16
C PHE A 383 -4.20 -21.98 14.50
N VAL A 384 -4.43 -21.84 13.20
CA VAL A 384 -5.36 -22.71 12.47
C VAL A 384 -4.58 -23.86 11.83
N PRO A 385 -4.91 -25.11 12.15
CA PRO A 385 -4.31 -26.26 11.48
C PRO A 385 -4.74 -26.31 10.01
N LEU A 386 -3.77 -26.59 9.12
CA LEU A 386 -4.00 -26.62 7.68
C LEU A 386 -4.40 -27.98 7.13
N ALA A 387 -4.51 -29.00 7.99
CA ALA A 387 -4.99 -30.32 7.63
C ALA A 387 -6.49 -30.44 7.95
N PRO A 388 -7.35 -30.75 6.96
CA PRO A 388 -8.80 -30.85 7.16
C PRO A 388 -9.20 -31.89 8.22
N ASN A 389 -8.38 -32.94 8.38
CA ASN A 389 -8.57 -34.05 9.33
C ASN A 389 -7.84 -33.84 10.66
N ALA A 390 -7.26 -32.66 10.91
CA ALA A 390 -6.53 -32.37 12.15
C ALA A 390 -7.40 -32.31 13.42
N GLN A 391 -8.74 -32.42 13.30
CA GLN A 391 -9.65 -32.31 14.45
C GLN A 391 -9.31 -33.32 15.58
N LYS A 392 -9.03 -34.57 15.23
CA LYS A 392 -8.64 -35.60 16.22
C LYS A 392 -7.31 -35.26 16.89
N ILE A 393 -6.29 -34.92 16.06
CA ILE A 393 -4.96 -34.56 16.56
C ILE A 393 -5.05 -33.33 17.48
N MET A 394 -5.87 -32.34 17.10
CA MET A 394 -6.13 -31.17 17.94
C MET A 394 -6.91 -31.48 19.22
N ALA A 395 -7.82 -32.46 19.17
CA ALA A 395 -8.53 -32.93 20.36
C ALA A 395 -7.56 -33.62 21.34
N ASP A 396 -6.71 -34.52 20.86
CA ASP A 396 -5.68 -35.21 21.62
C ASP A 396 -4.67 -34.22 22.25
N TYR A 397 -4.24 -33.21 21.45
CA TYR A 397 -3.37 -32.13 21.94
C TYR A 397 -4.01 -31.31 23.07
N ARG A 398 -5.28 -30.90 22.89
CA ARG A 398 -6.02 -30.19 23.94
C ARG A 398 -6.26 -31.05 25.19
N GLN A 399 -6.53 -32.33 25.00
CA GLN A 399 -6.68 -33.27 26.08
C GLN A 399 -5.37 -33.42 26.86
N ARG A 400 -4.23 -33.55 26.16
CA ARG A 400 -2.90 -33.61 26.79
C ARG A 400 -2.60 -32.37 27.62
N LEU A 401 -2.90 -31.17 27.09
CA LEU A 401 -2.76 -29.90 27.83
C LEU A 401 -3.61 -29.87 29.12
N LYS A 402 -4.81 -30.51 29.14
CA LYS A 402 -5.64 -30.60 30.34
C LYS A 402 -5.12 -31.62 31.36
N GLU A 403 -4.45 -32.66 30.91
CA GLU A 403 -3.92 -33.72 31.75
C GLU A 403 -2.61 -33.36 32.46
N LEU A 404 -1.81 -32.47 31.89
CA LEU A 404 -0.51 -32.10 32.43
C LEU A 404 -0.57 -31.40 33.79
N PRO A 405 -1.41 -30.38 34.04
CA PRO A 405 -1.46 -29.71 35.35
C PRO A 405 -1.76 -30.62 36.52
N PRO A 406 -2.76 -31.56 36.50
CA PRO A 406 -2.97 -32.48 37.59
C PRO A 406 -1.82 -33.48 37.76
N GLN A 407 -1.16 -33.91 36.68
CA GLN A 407 0.03 -34.77 36.76
C GLN A 407 1.21 -34.04 37.42
N ILE A 408 1.46 -32.80 37.04
CA ILE A 408 2.48 -31.91 37.63
C ILE A 408 2.20 -31.75 39.14
N LYS A 409 0.97 -31.40 39.51
CA LYS A 409 0.58 -31.23 40.92
C LYS A 409 0.79 -32.50 41.74
N LYS A 410 0.51 -33.68 41.16
CA LYS A 410 0.77 -34.97 41.82
C LYS A 410 2.27 -35.16 42.07
N MET A 411 3.12 -34.91 41.10
CA MET A 411 4.58 -35.05 41.26
C MET A 411 5.17 -34.03 42.25
N GLU A 412 4.62 -32.82 42.31
CA GLU A 412 5.00 -31.79 43.30
C GLU A 412 4.73 -32.22 44.74
N ALA A 413 3.71 -33.04 44.95
CA ALA A 413 3.37 -33.57 46.26
C ALA A 413 4.36 -34.68 46.76
N GLU A 414 5.07 -35.34 45.83
CA GLU A 414 6.04 -36.42 46.13
C GLU A 414 7.44 -35.86 46.45
N LYS A 415 7.54 -35.03 47.49
CA LYS A 415 8.80 -34.36 47.88
C LYS A 415 9.86 -35.39 48.32
N GLY A 416 11.12 -35.20 47.89
CA GLY A 416 12.27 -36.01 48.30
C GLY A 416 12.55 -37.25 47.43
N ASN A 417 11.71 -37.56 46.45
CA ASN A 417 11.94 -38.64 45.48
C ASN A 417 12.62 -38.11 44.23
N LYS A 418 13.86 -38.55 43.96
CA LYS A 418 14.65 -38.11 42.77
C LYS A 418 13.96 -38.44 41.44
N GLN A 419 13.33 -39.64 41.35
CA GLN A 419 12.59 -40.01 40.14
C GLN A 419 11.34 -39.16 39.94
N ALA A 420 10.62 -38.81 41.04
CA ALA A 420 9.49 -37.88 40.94
C ALA A 420 9.93 -36.49 40.50
N GLN A 421 11.09 -36.00 40.94
CA GLN A 421 11.65 -34.74 40.54
C GLN A 421 12.06 -34.71 39.03
N GLU A 422 12.68 -35.79 38.55
CA GLU A 422 13.01 -35.93 37.11
C GLU A 422 11.75 -35.95 36.25
N LYS A 423 10.73 -36.71 36.67
CA LYS A 423 9.43 -36.75 35.99
C LYS A 423 8.71 -35.40 36.02
N LEU A 424 8.75 -34.70 37.17
CA LEU A 424 8.21 -33.34 37.30
C LEU A 424 8.86 -32.37 36.31
N ASN A 425 10.18 -32.42 36.22
CA ASN A 425 10.91 -31.56 35.28
C ASN A 425 10.55 -31.86 33.81
N ALA A 426 10.38 -33.14 33.47
CA ALA A 426 9.95 -33.57 32.14
C ALA A 426 8.52 -33.09 31.81
N LEU A 427 7.56 -33.29 32.73
CA LEU A 427 6.18 -32.83 32.55
C LEU A 427 6.07 -31.30 32.39
N ARG A 428 6.81 -30.55 33.21
CA ARG A 428 6.87 -29.09 33.09
C ARG A 428 7.54 -28.63 31.78
N ALA A 429 8.53 -29.35 31.29
CA ALA A 429 9.16 -29.08 30.01
C ALA A 429 8.20 -29.36 28.85
N GLU A 430 7.46 -30.45 28.90
CA GLU A 430 6.43 -30.79 27.92
C GLU A 430 5.31 -29.75 27.90
N GLU A 431 4.76 -29.39 29.06
CA GLU A 431 3.72 -28.36 29.18
C GLU A 431 4.16 -27.02 28.55
N ARG A 432 5.38 -26.57 28.90
CA ARG A 432 5.95 -25.35 28.32
C ARG A 432 6.09 -25.44 26.81
N LEU A 433 6.56 -26.58 26.29
CA LEU A 433 6.74 -26.78 24.87
C LEU A 433 5.40 -26.75 24.12
N LEU A 434 4.40 -27.48 24.62
CA LEU A 434 3.07 -27.51 23.99
C LEU A 434 2.44 -26.12 23.99
N HIS A 435 2.51 -25.37 25.08
CA HIS A 435 2.02 -23.98 25.11
C HIS A 435 2.77 -23.05 24.13
N ARG A 436 4.09 -23.24 23.97
CA ARG A 436 4.87 -22.41 23.03
C ARG A 436 4.60 -22.74 21.57
N LEU A 437 4.35 -24.00 21.24
CA LEU A 437 4.04 -24.40 19.88
C LEU A 437 2.66 -23.87 19.42
N GLY A 438 1.67 -23.90 20.32
CA GLY A 438 0.29 -23.52 20.01
C GLY A 438 -0.47 -24.51 19.13
N LEU A 439 0.25 -25.46 18.52
CA LEU A 439 -0.23 -26.58 17.71
C LEU A 439 0.68 -27.81 17.95
N PRO A 440 0.24 -29.04 17.66
CA PRO A 440 1.14 -30.19 17.58
C PRO A 440 2.28 -29.94 16.59
N ALA A 441 3.49 -30.40 16.90
CA ALA A 441 4.69 -30.12 16.10
C ALA A 441 4.64 -30.65 14.65
N ASP A 442 3.88 -31.70 14.43
CA ASP A 442 3.69 -32.39 13.15
C ASP A 442 2.51 -31.85 12.33
N VAL A 443 1.74 -30.89 12.87
CA VAL A 443 0.59 -30.29 12.20
C VAL A 443 1.00 -28.93 11.59
N PRO A 444 0.99 -28.79 10.26
CA PRO A 444 1.22 -27.49 9.65
C PRO A 444 0.11 -26.53 10.05
N GLY A 445 0.49 -25.34 10.51
CA GLY A 445 -0.43 -24.29 10.95
C GLY A 445 -0.34 -23.02 10.14
N ALA A 446 -1.35 -22.18 10.27
CA ALA A 446 -1.37 -20.81 9.77
C ALA A 446 -1.66 -19.80 10.87
N TYR A 447 -1.05 -18.65 10.76
CA TYR A 447 -1.44 -17.44 11.49
C TYR A 447 -2.64 -16.83 10.76
N ALA A 448 -3.83 -17.28 11.12
CA ALA A 448 -5.08 -17.06 10.42
C ALA A 448 -6.23 -16.88 11.41
N VAL A 449 -7.32 -16.22 10.99
CA VAL A 449 -8.50 -16.07 11.83
C VAL A 449 -9.52 -17.19 11.61
N GLN A 450 -10.42 -17.37 12.58
CA GLN A 450 -11.55 -18.29 12.52
C GLN A 450 -12.81 -17.58 13.01
N ASP A 451 -13.99 -18.10 12.64
CA ASP A 451 -15.23 -17.69 13.29
C ASP A 451 -15.15 -17.98 14.80
N GLY A 452 -15.55 -16.98 15.58
CA GLY A 452 -15.63 -17.01 17.03
C GLY A 452 -17.08 -17.06 17.52
N THR A 453 -17.24 -16.84 18.81
CA THR A 453 -18.56 -16.62 19.41
C THR A 453 -19.14 -15.30 18.93
N VAL A 454 -20.41 -15.31 18.54
CA VAL A 454 -21.10 -14.09 18.09
C VAL A 454 -21.15 -13.07 19.22
N VAL A 455 -20.70 -11.86 18.92
CA VAL A 455 -20.71 -10.72 19.83
C VAL A 455 -21.68 -9.66 19.30
N GLU A 456 -22.69 -9.35 20.08
CA GLU A 456 -23.54 -8.19 19.83
C GLU A 456 -22.85 -6.94 20.39
N ALA A 457 -22.28 -6.16 19.49
CA ALA A 457 -21.52 -4.97 19.85
C ALA A 457 -22.43 -3.87 20.43
N ARG A 458 -21.82 -3.02 21.23
CA ARG A 458 -22.43 -1.78 21.73
C ARG A 458 -21.57 -0.60 21.32
N VAL A 459 -22.19 0.53 21.14
CA VAL A 459 -21.45 1.79 20.87
C VAL A 459 -20.59 2.12 22.08
N HIS A 460 -19.31 2.35 21.92
CA HIS A 460 -18.46 2.88 22.98
C HIS A 460 -18.63 4.42 23.00
N LEU A 461 -19.14 4.95 24.10
CA LEU A 461 -19.38 6.38 24.26
C LEU A 461 -18.03 7.12 24.24
N GLN A 462 -17.89 8.07 23.31
CA GLN A 462 -16.64 8.80 23.05
C GLN A 462 -15.44 7.89 22.68
N GLY A 463 -15.73 6.66 22.21
CA GLY A 463 -14.70 5.66 21.89
C GLY A 463 -14.10 4.93 23.10
N ASP A 464 -14.61 5.14 24.30
CA ASP A 464 -14.16 4.53 25.54
C ASP A 464 -14.80 3.12 25.68
N PRO A 465 -14.01 2.02 25.66
CA PRO A 465 -14.56 0.67 25.73
C PRO A 465 -15.23 0.33 27.06
N ASP A 466 -14.94 1.08 28.12
CA ASP A 466 -15.55 0.88 29.45
C ASP A 466 -16.89 1.62 29.57
N LYS A 467 -17.24 2.52 28.64
CA LYS A 467 -18.48 3.26 28.61
C LYS A 467 -19.40 2.78 27.48
N LEU A 468 -20.17 1.75 27.78
CA LEU A 468 -21.05 1.13 26.80
C LEU A 468 -22.36 1.92 26.63
N GLY A 469 -22.64 2.29 25.39
CA GLY A 469 -23.88 2.93 24.93
C GLY A 469 -24.93 1.93 24.40
N PRO A 470 -25.77 2.34 23.45
CA PRO A 470 -26.80 1.49 22.87
C PRO A 470 -26.23 0.29 22.11
N PRO A 471 -27.01 -0.81 21.92
CA PRO A 471 -26.64 -1.90 21.05
C PRO A 471 -26.40 -1.43 19.60
N ALA A 472 -25.41 -2.02 18.94
CA ALA A 472 -25.09 -1.78 17.54
C ALA A 472 -25.03 -3.14 16.80
N PRO A 473 -26.16 -3.61 16.27
CA PRO A 473 -26.22 -4.87 15.55
C PRO A 473 -25.24 -4.89 14.37
N ARG A 474 -24.70 -6.05 14.04
CA ARG A 474 -23.80 -6.25 12.88
C ARG A 474 -24.47 -5.75 11.61
N ARG A 475 -23.79 -4.90 10.87
CA ARG A 475 -24.27 -4.32 9.62
C ARG A 475 -23.13 -3.78 8.76
N VAL A 476 -23.40 -3.55 7.49
CA VAL A 476 -22.56 -2.78 6.56
C VAL A 476 -22.93 -1.30 6.61
N PRO A 477 -22.04 -0.39 6.16
CA PRO A 477 -22.33 1.05 6.12
C PRO A 477 -23.56 1.37 5.26
N LYS A 478 -24.56 2.03 5.85
CA LYS A 478 -25.87 2.26 5.25
C LYS A 478 -25.87 3.14 4.00
N PHE A 479 -24.91 4.03 3.88
CA PHE A 479 -24.86 4.98 2.76
C PHE A 479 -24.53 4.33 1.41
N ILE A 480 -23.98 3.11 1.42
CA ILE A 480 -23.71 2.28 0.23
C ILE A 480 -24.40 0.90 0.29
N GLU A 481 -25.36 0.74 1.17
CA GLU A 481 -26.04 -0.57 1.40
C GLU A 481 -26.91 -0.84 0.17
N GLY A 482 -27.33 -0.63 -0.68
CA GLY A 482 -28.23 -1.02 -1.77
C GLY A 482 -29.31 -2.03 -1.36
N LYS A 483 -28.95 -3.33 -1.37
CA LYS A 483 -29.85 -4.39 -0.90
C LYS A 483 -29.56 -4.74 0.56
N PRO A 484 -30.58 -5.03 1.39
CA PRO A 484 -30.39 -5.44 2.77
C PRO A 484 -29.45 -6.66 2.89
N VAL A 485 -28.47 -6.56 3.79
CA VAL A 485 -27.57 -7.66 4.11
C VAL A 485 -28.09 -8.35 5.37
N VAL A 486 -28.38 -9.64 5.27
CA VAL A 486 -28.83 -10.46 6.39
C VAL A 486 -27.63 -11.16 6.99
N PHE A 487 -27.36 -10.94 8.28
CA PHE A 487 -26.28 -11.56 9.01
C PHE A 487 -26.76 -12.83 9.71
N PRO A 488 -25.95 -13.93 9.70
CA PRO A 488 -26.33 -15.19 10.37
C PRO A 488 -26.34 -15.01 11.88
N ALA A 489 -27.23 -15.71 12.55
CA ALA A 489 -27.34 -15.68 14.02
C ALA A 489 -26.13 -16.37 14.70
N ASP A 490 -25.54 -17.36 14.05
CA ASP A 490 -24.50 -18.27 14.56
C ASP A 490 -23.12 -18.10 13.91
N GLY A 491 -22.92 -17.04 13.12
CA GLY A 491 -21.65 -16.74 12.44
C GLY A 491 -21.24 -15.27 12.57
N SER A 492 -19.98 -14.97 12.36
CA SER A 492 -19.43 -13.60 12.48
C SER A 492 -20.06 -12.59 11.52
N GLY A 493 -20.46 -13.04 10.33
CA GLY A 493 -20.94 -12.18 9.23
C GLY A 493 -19.83 -11.71 8.30
N ARG A 494 -18.58 -12.20 8.44
CA ARG A 494 -17.45 -11.83 7.56
C ARG A 494 -17.71 -12.21 6.10
N LEU A 495 -18.35 -13.35 5.85
CA LEU A 495 -18.70 -13.76 4.49
C LEU A 495 -19.71 -12.78 3.86
N GLN A 496 -20.72 -12.34 4.61
CA GLN A 496 -21.71 -11.37 4.14
C GLN A 496 -21.06 -10.00 3.87
N LEU A 497 -20.14 -9.57 4.72
CA LEU A 497 -19.34 -8.37 4.48
C LEU A 497 -18.52 -8.49 3.19
N ALA A 498 -17.84 -9.62 2.99
CA ALA A 498 -17.02 -9.88 1.81
C ALA A 498 -17.86 -9.90 0.52
N GLN A 499 -19.01 -10.55 0.55
CA GLN A 499 -19.96 -10.58 -0.57
C GLN A 499 -20.54 -9.20 -0.87
N TRP A 500 -20.82 -8.39 0.17
CA TRP A 500 -21.27 -7.01 -0.01
C TRP A 500 -20.21 -6.14 -0.67
N LEU A 501 -18.95 -6.27 -0.29
CA LEU A 501 -17.82 -5.54 -0.89
C LEU A 501 -17.59 -5.94 -2.36
N THR A 502 -17.87 -7.19 -2.72
CA THR A 502 -17.57 -7.74 -4.05
C THR A 502 -18.78 -7.79 -4.98
N ARG A 503 -19.91 -7.23 -4.58
CA ARG A 503 -21.06 -7.15 -5.48
C ARG A 503 -20.74 -6.25 -6.68
N PRO A 504 -21.20 -6.59 -7.90
CA PRO A 504 -20.85 -5.85 -9.12
C PRO A 504 -21.26 -4.37 -9.13
N ASP A 505 -22.29 -4.01 -8.35
CA ASP A 505 -22.79 -2.64 -8.20
C ASP A 505 -22.18 -1.88 -7.02
N HIS A 506 -21.19 -2.45 -6.32
CA HIS A 506 -20.50 -1.74 -5.25
C HIS A 506 -19.68 -0.58 -5.80
N PRO A 507 -19.92 0.68 -5.37
CA PRO A 507 -19.35 1.85 -6.04
C PRO A 507 -17.84 2.00 -5.85
N LEU A 508 -17.24 1.39 -4.84
CA LEU A 508 -15.84 1.68 -4.45
C LEU A 508 -14.85 0.57 -4.80
N THR A 509 -15.17 -0.69 -4.54
CA THR A 509 -14.15 -1.78 -4.55
C THR A 509 -13.39 -1.88 -5.87
N ALA A 510 -14.09 -1.87 -7.00
CA ALA A 510 -13.44 -1.92 -8.31
C ALA A 510 -12.65 -0.64 -8.61
N ARG A 511 -13.20 0.55 -8.31
CA ARG A 511 -12.50 1.83 -8.48
C ARG A 511 -11.22 1.91 -7.68
N VAL A 512 -11.24 1.46 -6.43
CA VAL A 512 -10.08 1.50 -5.54
C VAL A 512 -8.95 0.61 -6.06
N LEU A 513 -9.25 -0.64 -6.48
CA LEU A 513 -8.22 -1.50 -7.05
C LEU A 513 -7.68 -0.96 -8.37
N VAL A 514 -8.55 -0.58 -9.28
CA VAL A 514 -8.16 0.00 -10.57
C VAL A 514 -7.25 1.22 -10.37
N ASN A 515 -7.60 2.10 -9.44
CA ASN A 515 -6.77 3.25 -9.08
C ASN A 515 -5.38 2.85 -8.55
N ARG A 516 -5.29 1.78 -7.74
CA ARG A 516 -3.99 1.27 -7.25
C ARG A 516 -3.15 0.67 -8.37
N VAL A 517 -3.76 -0.12 -9.26
CA VAL A 517 -3.05 -0.68 -10.43
C VAL A 517 -2.55 0.45 -11.32
N TRP A 518 -3.39 1.43 -11.62
CA TRP A 518 -3.01 2.63 -12.37
C TRP A 518 -1.83 3.37 -11.71
N GLN A 519 -1.90 3.58 -10.40
CA GLN A 519 -0.82 4.22 -9.63
C GLN A 519 0.52 3.50 -9.79
N GLN A 520 0.54 2.17 -9.77
CA GLN A 520 1.77 1.41 -9.93
C GLN A 520 2.37 1.59 -11.34
N HIS A 521 1.56 1.72 -12.38
CA HIS A 521 2.04 1.97 -13.74
C HIS A 521 2.48 3.42 -14.00
N PHE A 522 1.73 4.40 -13.48
CA PHE A 522 1.97 5.82 -13.80
C PHE A 522 2.60 6.63 -12.65
N GLY A 523 2.84 6.00 -11.49
CA GLY A 523 3.42 6.65 -10.30
C GLY A 523 2.43 7.48 -9.50
N GLN A 524 1.25 7.80 -10.07
CA GLN A 524 0.16 8.48 -9.39
C GLN A 524 -1.19 7.89 -9.82
N GLY A 525 -2.09 7.70 -8.87
CA GLY A 525 -3.45 7.24 -9.16
C GLY A 525 -4.28 8.31 -9.87
N LEU A 526 -5.32 7.90 -10.56
CA LEU A 526 -6.34 8.82 -11.09
C LEU A 526 -6.96 9.61 -9.93
N VAL A 527 -7.14 8.98 -8.77
CA VAL A 527 -7.38 9.59 -7.46
C VAL A 527 -6.04 9.60 -6.71
N ALA A 528 -5.52 10.78 -6.40
CA ALA A 528 -4.18 10.93 -5.81
C ALA A 528 -4.10 10.50 -4.33
N THR A 529 -5.25 10.25 -3.68
CA THR A 529 -5.42 9.77 -2.31
C THR A 529 -6.00 8.36 -2.28
N PRO A 530 -5.23 7.29 -2.54
CA PRO A 530 -5.75 5.93 -2.75
C PRO A 530 -6.49 5.31 -1.56
N ASN A 531 -6.19 5.75 -0.33
CA ASN A 531 -6.89 5.34 0.89
C ASN A 531 -8.03 6.28 1.30
N ASN A 532 -8.31 7.33 0.50
CA ASN A 532 -9.36 8.29 0.81
C ASN A 532 -10.08 8.77 -0.45
N PHE A 533 -11.17 8.09 -0.79
CA PHE A 533 -12.13 8.45 -1.84
C PHE A 533 -13.30 9.28 -1.30
N GLY A 534 -13.32 9.53 0.02
CA GLY A 534 -14.32 10.36 0.69
C GLY A 534 -14.17 11.84 0.38
N LEU A 535 -14.96 12.66 1.07
CA LEU A 535 -15.04 14.11 0.82
C LEU A 535 -13.73 14.85 1.01
N ARG A 536 -12.81 14.33 1.82
CA ARG A 536 -11.48 14.92 2.02
C ARG A 536 -10.43 14.38 1.05
N GLY A 537 -10.77 13.36 0.27
CA GLY A 537 -9.91 12.84 -0.78
C GLY A 537 -9.83 13.81 -1.97
N GLU A 538 -8.81 13.59 -2.79
CA GLU A 538 -8.68 14.31 -4.06
C GLU A 538 -9.75 13.81 -5.06
N PRO A 539 -10.37 14.71 -5.82
CA PRO A 539 -11.21 14.28 -6.92
C PRO A 539 -10.37 13.62 -8.02
N PRO A 540 -10.94 12.65 -8.74
CA PRO A 540 -10.21 11.99 -9.83
C PRO A 540 -9.84 12.98 -10.92
N SER A 541 -8.62 12.87 -11.45
CA SER A 541 -8.17 13.67 -12.60
C SER A 541 -8.99 13.36 -13.87
N HIS A 542 -9.40 12.09 -14.03
CA HIS A 542 -10.17 11.57 -15.15
C HIS A 542 -11.28 10.67 -14.62
N ALA A 543 -12.39 11.25 -14.18
CA ALA A 543 -13.49 10.53 -13.51
C ALA A 543 -14.11 9.46 -14.43
N GLU A 544 -14.37 9.84 -15.68
CA GLU A 544 -14.99 8.96 -16.66
C GLU A 544 -14.07 7.78 -17.02
N LEU A 545 -12.75 7.99 -17.07
CA LEU A 545 -11.76 6.93 -17.28
C LEU A 545 -11.73 5.96 -16.09
N LEU A 546 -11.76 6.48 -14.87
CA LEU A 546 -11.80 5.64 -13.67
C LEU A 546 -13.04 4.74 -13.66
N ASP A 547 -14.20 5.30 -13.99
CA ASP A 547 -15.46 4.57 -14.06
C ASP A 547 -15.46 3.53 -15.20
N HIS A 548 -14.95 3.90 -16.37
CA HIS A 548 -14.79 3.00 -17.49
C HIS A 548 -13.91 1.81 -17.11
N LEU A 549 -12.72 2.06 -16.56
CA LEU A 549 -11.80 1.00 -16.14
C LEU A 549 -12.40 0.11 -15.06
N ALA A 550 -13.11 0.67 -14.08
CA ALA A 550 -13.78 -0.09 -13.03
C ALA A 550 -14.90 -0.97 -13.59
N GLY A 551 -15.72 -0.44 -14.49
CA GLY A 551 -16.79 -1.19 -15.13
C GLY A 551 -16.27 -2.31 -16.04
N GLU A 552 -15.22 -2.05 -16.83
CA GLU A 552 -14.59 -3.07 -17.68
C GLU A 552 -13.91 -4.15 -16.83
N PHE A 553 -13.25 -3.77 -15.75
CA PHE A 553 -12.60 -4.72 -14.83
C PHE A 553 -13.60 -5.72 -14.24
N VAL A 554 -14.77 -5.25 -13.80
CA VAL A 554 -15.85 -6.12 -13.31
C VAL A 554 -16.38 -7.02 -14.44
N ARG A 555 -16.62 -6.46 -15.63
CA ARG A 555 -17.12 -7.22 -16.79
C ARG A 555 -16.17 -8.32 -17.26
N HIS A 556 -14.87 -8.12 -17.08
CA HIS A 556 -13.84 -9.11 -17.42
C HIS A 556 -13.46 -10.00 -16.22
N GLY A 557 -14.43 -10.26 -15.31
CA GLY A 557 -14.29 -11.22 -14.23
C GLY A 557 -13.27 -10.84 -13.16
N TRP A 558 -13.08 -9.54 -12.90
CA TRP A 558 -12.14 -9.04 -11.89
C TRP A 558 -10.69 -9.50 -12.12
N SER A 559 -10.31 -9.74 -13.40
CA SER A 559 -8.95 -10.17 -13.78
C SER A 559 -7.97 -9.01 -13.75
N ILE A 560 -6.96 -9.10 -12.87
CA ILE A 560 -5.91 -8.08 -12.76
C ILE A 560 -4.99 -8.15 -13.98
N LYS A 561 -4.70 -9.35 -14.51
CA LYS A 561 -3.90 -9.48 -15.73
C LYS A 561 -4.61 -8.89 -16.95
N TRP A 562 -5.94 -9.01 -17.03
CA TRP A 562 -6.69 -8.31 -18.06
C TRP A 562 -6.54 -6.78 -17.95
N LEU A 563 -6.63 -6.23 -16.74
CA LEU A 563 -6.46 -4.79 -16.50
C LEU A 563 -5.07 -4.31 -16.91
N HIS A 564 -4.03 -5.09 -16.63
CA HIS A 564 -2.67 -4.79 -17.10
C HIS A 564 -2.61 -4.74 -18.62
N ARG A 565 -3.10 -5.77 -19.31
CA ARG A 565 -3.14 -5.79 -20.78
C ARG A 565 -3.81 -4.54 -21.34
N TYR A 566 -4.95 -4.20 -20.76
CA TYR A 566 -5.76 -3.08 -21.20
C TYR A 566 -5.03 -1.74 -21.03
N ILE A 567 -4.36 -1.52 -19.90
CA ILE A 567 -3.56 -0.31 -19.66
C ILE A 567 -2.32 -0.26 -20.57
N LEU A 568 -1.57 -1.36 -20.65
CA LEU A 568 -0.30 -1.41 -21.37
C LEU A 568 -0.45 -1.29 -22.89
N GLN A 569 -1.62 -1.63 -23.44
CA GLN A 569 -1.92 -1.45 -24.87
C GLN A 569 -2.20 0.01 -25.26
N SER A 570 -2.44 0.90 -24.29
CA SER A 570 -2.69 2.31 -24.57
C SER A 570 -1.42 3.03 -25.04
N LYS A 571 -1.58 3.99 -25.96
CA LYS A 571 -0.51 4.92 -26.34
C LYS A 571 -0.05 5.75 -25.14
N THR A 572 -0.96 6.08 -24.24
CA THR A 572 -0.68 6.82 -23.00
C THR A 572 0.44 6.16 -22.18
N TYR A 573 0.45 4.82 -22.04
CA TYR A 573 1.52 4.10 -21.36
C TYR A 573 2.84 4.14 -22.16
N GLN A 574 2.76 4.19 -23.47
CA GLN A 574 3.91 4.13 -24.39
C GLN A 574 4.53 5.50 -24.67
N LEU A 575 4.01 6.61 -24.11
CA LEU A 575 4.59 7.94 -24.27
C LEU A 575 6.01 8.04 -23.69
N ALA A 576 6.83 8.90 -24.29
CA ALA A 576 8.13 9.28 -23.75
C ALA A 576 7.98 10.05 -22.41
N SER A 577 9.05 10.09 -21.63
CA SER A 577 9.07 10.84 -20.36
C SER A 577 9.55 12.28 -20.51
N ASN A 578 10.23 12.61 -21.61
CA ASN A 578 10.80 13.93 -21.85
C ASN A 578 9.70 14.94 -22.23
N PRO A 579 9.46 15.97 -21.40
CA PRO A 579 8.43 16.97 -21.71
C PRO A 579 8.90 17.93 -22.80
N THR A 580 7.96 18.38 -23.63
CA THR A 580 8.15 19.60 -24.42
C THR A 580 8.05 20.83 -23.50
N GLY A 581 8.72 21.96 -23.86
CA GLY A 581 8.71 23.14 -22.99
C GLY A 581 7.29 23.65 -22.65
N GLY A 582 6.37 23.62 -23.63
CA GLY A 582 4.98 24.04 -23.43
C GLY A 582 4.19 23.11 -22.50
N LEU A 583 4.42 21.80 -22.56
CA LEU A 583 3.76 20.83 -21.68
C LEU A 583 4.26 20.98 -20.24
N LEU A 584 5.58 21.14 -20.03
CA LEU A 584 6.16 21.30 -18.69
C LEU A 584 5.65 22.59 -18.01
N ALA A 585 5.53 23.68 -18.75
CA ALA A 585 5.05 24.95 -18.21
C ALA A 585 3.58 24.90 -17.76
N LYS A 586 2.72 24.18 -18.51
CA LYS A 586 1.28 24.11 -18.22
C LYS A 586 0.91 22.96 -17.26
N ASP A 587 1.63 21.83 -17.34
CA ASP A 587 1.37 20.64 -16.52
C ASP A 587 2.68 20.07 -15.94
N PRO A 588 3.31 20.78 -14.99
CA PRO A 588 4.57 20.35 -14.39
C PRO A 588 4.45 18.99 -13.69
N ASN A 589 3.31 18.71 -13.10
CA ASN A 589 3.05 17.48 -12.32
C ASN A 589 2.49 16.32 -13.18
N ASN A 590 2.38 16.51 -14.51
CA ASN A 590 1.82 15.51 -15.41
C ASN A 590 0.44 14.99 -15.00
N ARG A 591 -0.42 15.88 -14.50
CA ARG A 591 -1.78 15.55 -14.04
C ARG A 591 -2.66 15.03 -15.17
N TRP A 592 -2.43 15.55 -16.40
CA TRP A 592 -3.21 15.25 -17.59
C TRP A 592 -2.61 14.15 -18.46
N LEU A 593 -1.49 13.53 -17.99
CA LEU A 593 -0.87 12.35 -18.60
C LEU A 593 -0.42 12.58 -20.06
N GLY A 594 0.02 13.81 -20.37
CA GLY A 594 0.57 14.14 -21.70
C GLY A 594 1.95 13.55 -21.98
N ARG A 595 2.59 12.95 -20.99
CA ARG A 595 3.86 12.23 -21.08
C ARG A 595 3.87 11.05 -20.08
N PHE A 596 4.85 10.16 -20.17
CA PHE A 596 5.13 9.22 -19.09
C PHE A 596 5.88 9.94 -17.95
N SER A 597 5.71 9.53 -16.72
CA SER A 597 6.43 10.11 -15.57
C SER A 597 7.66 9.27 -15.23
N ARG A 598 8.87 9.85 -15.37
CA ARG A 598 10.10 9.20 -14.89
C ARG A 598 9.98 8.88 -13.42
N ARG A 599 10.36 7.68 -13.02
CA ARG A 599 10.25 7.18 -11.64
C ARG A 599 11.55 6.56 -11.17
N ARG A 600 11.92 6.81 -9.91
CA ARG A 600 12.96 6.01 -9.26
C ARG A 600 12.41 4.60 -9.02
N LEU A 601 13.26 3.58 -9.23
CA LEU A 601 12.96 2.21 -8.79
C LEU A 601 12.67 2.20 -7.28
N ASP A 602 11.69 1.40 -6.85
CA ASP A 602 11.47 1.18 -5.43
C ASP A 602 12.62 0.34 -4.83
N ALA A 603 12.67 0.29 -3.51
CA ALA A 603 13.76 -0.37 -2.79
C ALA A 603 13.99 -1.81 -3.25
N GLU A 604 12.91 -2.57 -3.41
CA GLU A 604 12.98 -3.97 -3.81
C GLU A 604 13.50 -4.13 -5.23
N ALA A 605 12.96 -3.37 -6.19
CA ALA A 605 13.38 -3.44 -7.59
C ALA A 605 14.83 -2.98 -7.79
N LEU A 606 15.27 -1.94 -7.05
CA LEU A 606 16.65 -1.48 -7.11
C LEU A 606 17.65 -2.54 -6.61
N ARG A 607 17.37 -3.15 -5.45
CA ARG A 607 18.22 -4.23 -4.92
C ARG A 607 18.21 -5.45 -5.82
N ASP A 608 17.05 -5.86 -6.28
CA ASP A 608 16.89 -7.01 -7.15
C ASP A 608 17.57 -6.80 -8.51
N ALA A 609 17.54 -5.58 -9.05
CA ALA A 609 18.27 -5.22 -10.27
C ALA A 609 19.79 -5.33 -10.08
N MET A 610 20.35 -4.88 -8.95
CA MET A 610 21.78 -5.03 -8.64
C MET A 610 22.18 -6.51 -8.58
N LEU A 611 21.38 -7.35 -7.93
CA LEU A 611 21.61 -8.80 -7.85
C LEU A 611 21.48 -9.48 -9.21
N ALA A 612 20.51 -9.05 -10.04
CA ALA A 612 20.32 -9.61 -11.38
C ALA A 612 21.48 -9.27 -12.32
N VAL A 613 21.91 -8.02 -12.34
CA VAL A 613 23.01 -7.52 -13.16
C VAL A 613 24.35 -8.16 -12.74
N SER A 614 24.56 -8.31 -11.44
CA SER A 614 25.76 -8.99 -10.92
C SER A 614 25.76 -10.50 -11.16
N GLY A 615 24.61 -11.11 -11.49
CA GLY A 615 24.45 -12.56 -11.64
C GLY A 615 24.32 -13.32 -10.32
N ARG A 616 24.07 -12.62 -9.20
CA ARG A 616 23.95 -13.22 -7.86
C ARG A 616 22.51 -13.42 -7.39
N LEU A 617 21.52 -13.01 -8.19
CA LEU A 617 20.11 -13.14 -7.82
C LEU A 617 19.68 -14.60 -7.75
N ASP A 618 19.26 -15.06 -6.59
CA ASP A 618 18.63 -16.37 -6.43
C ASP A 618 17.11 -16.24 -6.66
N LEU A 619 16.64 -16.89 -7.73
CA LEU A 619 15.24 -16.87 -8.14
C LEU A 619 14.40 -17.97 -7.48
N LYS A 620 14.97 -18.81 -6.64
CA LYS A 620 14.21 -19.82 -5.91
C LYS A 620 13.32 -19.16 -4.87
N ARG A 621 12.10 -19.68 -4.70
CA ARG A 621 11.22 -19.29 -3.61
C ARG A 621 11.77 -19.90 -2.32
N PRO A 622 12.15 -19.10 -1.29
CA PRO A 622 12.56 -19.64 -0.01
C PRO A 622 11.32 -20.09 0.80
N GLY A 623 11.56 -20.96 1.77
CA GLY A 623 10.59 -21.29 2.82
C GLY A 623 10.48 -20.19 3.90
N PRO A 624 10.16 -20.59 5.16
CA PRO A 624 10.18 -19.69 6.29
C PRO A 624 11.57 -19.14 6.54
N HIS A 625 11.64 -17.97 7.19
CA HIS A 625 12.92 -17.44 7.67
C HIS A 625 13.58 -18.37 8.69
N PRO A 626 14.92 -18.36 8.81
CA PRO A 626 15.65 -19.21 9.73
C PRO A 626 15.54 -18.68 11.18
N PHE A 627 14.31 -18.55 11.69
CA PHE A 627 14.08 -18.16 13.06
C PHE A 627 14.71 -19.18 14.04
N PRO A 628 15.21 -18.73 15.19
CA PRO A 628 15.62 -19.63 16.25
C PRO A 628 14.48 -20.59 16.64
N PRO A 629 14.79 -21.79 17.12
CA PRO A 629 13.76 -22.69 17.65
C PRO A 629 12.91 -22.01 18.73
N ILE A 630 11.60 -22.26 18.75
CA ILE A 630 10.65 -21.62 19.69
C ILE A 630 11.09 -21.74 21.15
N GLN A 631 11.79 -22.83 21.50
CA GLN A 631 12.32 -23.07 22.86
C GLN A 631 13.38 -22.03 23.27
N ALA A 632 14.10 -21.44 22.32
CA ALA A 632 15.13 -20.45 22.54
C ALA A 632 14.59 -19.01 22.60
N TRP A 633 13.28 -18.80 22.36
CA TRP A 633 12.71 -17.46 22.39
C TRP A 633 12.69 -16.87 23.79
N GLY A 634 13.23 -15.68 23.95
CA GLY A 634 13.35 -14.99 25.23
C GLY A 634 13.36 -13.46 25.05
N TRP A 635 12.76 -12.97 23.96
CA TRP A 635 12.68 -11.52 23.70
C TRP A 635 11.68 -10.85 24.64
N THR A 636 11.99 -9.61 25.00
CA THR A 636 11.22 -8.78 25.92
C THR A 636 11.09 -7.37 25.37
N GLN A 637 10.29 -6.51 26.00
CA GLN A 637 10.22 -5.09 25.65
C GLN A 637 11.59 -4.37 25.69
N HIS A 638 12.49 -4.80 26.57
CA HIS A 638 13.84 -4.22 26.71
C HIS A 638 14.84 -4.81 25.71
N ASN A 639 14.56 -5.99 25.21
CA ASN A 639 15.36 -6.69 24.21
C ASN A 639 14.44 -7.37 23.18
N PRO A 640 13.75 -6.61 22.32
CA PRO A 640 12.86 -7.15 21.32
C PRO A 640 13.60 -7.92 20.23
N PHE A 641 12.86 -8.71 19.45
CA PHE A 641 13.39 -9.37 18.27
C PHE A 641 13.89 -8.35 17.24
N LYS A 642 15.14 -8.49 16.78
CA LYS A 642 15.80 -7.53 15.87
C LYS A 642 16.71 -8.20 14.83
N GLU A 643 16.56 -9.50 14.62
CA GLU A 643 17.40 -10.26 13.69
C GLU A 643 17.19 -9.80 12.24
N ILE A 644 18.27 -9.80 11.47
CA ILE A 644 18.26 -9.56 10.02
C ILE A 644 18.98 -10.73 9.36
N TYR A 645 18.34 -11.34 8.38
CA TYR A 645 18.90 -12.49 7.67
C TYR A 645 19.39 -12.06 6.27
N PRO A 646 20.71 -12.08 6.03
CA PRO A 646 21.26 -11.83 4.69
C PRO A 646 20.69 -12.83 3.67
N SER A 647 20.37 -12.35 2.48
CA SER A 647 19.80 -13.19 1.44
C SER A 647 20.07 -12.61 0.06
N ASN A 648 20.31 -13.48 -0.93
CA ASN A 648 20.36 -13.13 -2.35
C ASN A 648 19.05 -13.43 -3.10
N HIS A 649 18.01 -13.90 -2.40
CA HIS A 649 16.68 -14.04 -2.98
C HIS A 649 16.08 -12.67 -3.32
N ARG A 650 15.02 -12.71 -4.11
CA ARG A 650 14.19 -11.54 -4.40
C ARG A 650 13.80 -10.80 -3.12
N SER A 651 13.80 -9.48 -3.18
CA SER A 651 13.52 -8.63 -2.02
C SER A 651 12.12 -8.78 -1.42
N VAL A 652 11.16 -9.34 -2.17
CA VAL A 652 9.86 -9.74 -1.64
C VAL A 652 9.95 -10.80 -0.53
N TYR A 653 11.06 -11.52 -0.48
CA TYR A 653 11.35 -12.55 0.52
C TYR A 653 12.25 -12.06 1.67
N LEU A 654 12.62 -10.78 1.70
CA LEU A 654 13.31 -10.21 2.87
C LEU A 654 12.36 -10.20 4.06
N MET A 655 12.90 -10.58 5.23
CA MET A 655 12.14 -10.52 6.47
C MET A 655 11.77 -9.08 6.81
N THR A 656 10.50 -8.88 7.14
CA THR A 656 9.96 -7.59 7.55
C THR A 656 9.46 -7.64 8.99
N GLN A 657 9.89 -6.67 9.80
CA GLN A 657 9.55 -6.57 11.23
C GLN A 657 8.68 -5.33 11.48
N ARG A 658 7.93 -5.33 12.58
CA ARG A 658 7.06 -4.20 12.93
C ARG A 658 7.78 -3.14 13.76
N ILE A 659 8.63 -3.54 14.71
CA ILE A 659 9.37 -2.59 15.56
C ILE A 659 10.53 -1.98 14.80
N GLN A 660 11.27 -2.79 14.04
CA GLN A 660 12.46 -2.34 13.33
C GLN A 660 12.35 -2.63 11.84
N ARG A 661 12.11 -1.59 11.03
CA ARG A 661 12.15 -1.74 9.58
C ARG A 661 13.53 -2.19 9.11
N HIS A 662 13.57 -3.06 8.10
CA HIS A 662 14.82 -3.45 7.46
C HIS A 662 15.61 -2.21 7.02
N PRO A 663 16.90 -2.01 7.43
CA PRO A 663 17.63 -0.77 7.24
C PRO A 663 17.67 -0.29 5.78
N TYR A 664 17.93 -1.20 4.85
CA TYR A 664 17.93 -0.90 3.42
C TYR A 664 16.54 -0.44 2.92
N LEU A 665 15.48 -1.17 3.28
CA LEU A 665 14.12 -0.80 2.86
C LEU A 665 13.71 0.55 3.45
N ALA A 666 14.04 0.82 4.72
CA ALA A 666 13.77 2.10 5.35
C ALA A 666 14.51 3.27 4.67
N LEU A 667 15.77 3.05 4.26
CA LEU A 667 16.58 4.05 3.59
C LEU A 667 16.04 4.42 2.20
N PHE A 668 15.48 3.43 1.47
CA PHE A 668 14.94 3.62 0.12
C PHE A 668 13.41 3.69 0.08
N ASP A 669 12.79 4.26 1.12
CA ASP A 669 11.37 4.56 1.22
C ASP A 669 10.45 3.31 1.17
N GLY A 670 10.91 2.19 1.71
CA GLY A 670 10.08 1.01 1.92
C GLY A 670 8.90 1.29 2.86
N PRO A 671 7.85 0.47 2.84
CA PRO A 671 6.61 0.74 3.56
C PRO A 671 6.78 0.67 5.09
N ASP A 672 5.87 1.33 5.79
CA ASP A 672 5.66 1.08 7.22
C ASP A 672 4.79 -0.17 7.38
N THR A 673 5.31 -1.19 8.04
CA THR A 673 4.60 -2.45 8.29
C THR A 673 3.51 -2.33 9.37
N ASN A 674 3.35 -1.15 9.99
CA ASN A 674 2.34 -0.89 11.01
C ASN A 674 1.06 -0.28 10.47
N THR A 675 1.08 0.27 9.25
CA THR A 675 -0.07 0.95 8.64
C THR A 675 -0.25 0.54 7.19
N SER A 676 -1.49 0.58 6.69
CA SER A 676 -1.76 0.41 5.27
C SER A 676 -1.09 1.54 4.49
N THR A 677 -0.12 1.19 3.65
CA THR A 677 0.61 2.17 2.84
C THR A 677 -0.13 2.40 1.53
N GLU A 678 -0.70 3.58 1.39
CA GLU A 678 -1.45 3.97 0.19
C GLU A 678 -0.56 4.28 -1.01
N LYS A 679 0.56 4.94 -0.73
CA LYS A 679 1.57 5.34 -1.70
C LYS A 679 2.90 5.46 -0.97
N ARG A 680 3.94 4.89 -1.54
CA ARG A 680 5.30 5.10 -1.02
C ARG A 680 5.76 6.50 -1.34
N THR A 681 6.46 7.13 -0.41
CA THR A 681 7.22 8.35 -0.68
C THR A 681 8.37 8.04 -1.63
N THR A 682 8.87 9.05 -2.32
CA THR A 682 10.10 8.95 -3.11
C THR A 682 10.99 10.10 -2.67
N SER A 683 11.89 9.83 -1.74
CA SER A 683 12.87 10.80 -1.27
C SER A 683 14.16 10.73 -2.08
N LEU A 684 14.87 11.84 -2.16
CA LEU A 684 16.23 11.92 -2.70
C LEU A 684 17.08 12.56 -1.60
N VAL A 685 17.70 11.73 -0.77
CA VAL A 685 18.48 12.18 0.37
C VAL A 685 19.96 11.79 0.26
N PRO A 686 20.88 12.56 0.80
CA PRO A 686 22.32 12.26 0.74
C PRO A 686 22.70 10.89 1.26
N LEU A 687 21.97 10.36 2.25
CA LEU A 687 22.23 9.03 2.82
C LEU A 687 22.03 7.90 1.78
N GLN A 688 21.10 8.04 0.83
CA GLN A 688 20.94 7.08 -0.25
C GLN A 688 22.16 7.08 -1.18
N ALA A 689 22.69 8.25 -1.52
CA ALA A 689 23.91 8.36 -2.31
C ALA A 689 25.12 7.79 -1.56
N LEU A 690 25.26 8.08 -0.27
CA LEU A 690 26.33 7.52 0.58
C LEU A 690 26.24 6.00 0.68
N TYR A 691 25.05 5.42 0.78
CA TYR A 691 24.83 3.99 0.72
C TYR A 691 25.32 3.40 -0.61
N LEU A 692 24.87 3.96 -1.73
CA LEU A 692 25.26 3.50 -3.07
C LEU A 692 26.78 3.58 -3.30
N MET A 693 27.45 4.55 -2.66
CA MET A 693 28.90 4.74 -2.78
C MET A 693 29.71 3.80 -1.87
N ASN A 694 29.22 3.47 -0.66
CA ASN A 694 30.06 2.92 0.40
C ASN A 694 29.60 1.57 0.96
N ASP A 695 28.32 1.19 0.75
CA ASP A 695 27.79 -0.01 1.39
C ASP A 695 28.45 -1.29 0.86
N PRO A 696 28.81 -2.23 1.74
CA PRO A 696 29.42 -3.52 1.36
C PRO A 696 28.58 -4.29 0.33
N PHE A 697 27.24 -4.28 0.44
CA PHE A 697 26.37 -4.93 -0.52
C PHE A 697 26.59 -4.39 -1.94
N VAL A 698 26.60 -3.06 -2.12
CA VAL A 698 26.79 -2.45 -3.46
C VAL A 698 28.18 -2.79 -4.01
N ARG A 699 29.20 -2.76 -3.16
CA ARG A 699 30.58 -3.11 -3.55
C ARG A 699 30.69 -4.58 -3.96
N GLU A 700 30.07 -5.50 -3.25
CA GLU A 700 30.02 -6.91 -3.60
C GLU A 700 29.29 -7.16 -4.93
N GLN A 701 28.17 -6.46 -5.17
CA GLN A 701 27.47 -6.57 -6.46
C GLN A 701 28.31 -5.98 -7.60
N ALA A 702 28.99 -4.86 -7.38
CA ALA A 702 29.90 -4.29 -8.37
C ALA A 702 31.08 -5.22 -8.70
N GLU A 703 31.66 -5.87 -7.69
CA GLU A 703 32.74 -6.86 -7.91
C GLU A 703 32.24 -8.08 -8.69
N ALA A 704 31.08 -8.61 -8.33
CA ALA A 704 30.48 -9.75 -9.06
C ALA A 704 30.14 -9.36 -10.51
N PHE A 705 29.62 -8.15 -10.74
CA PHE A 705 29.36 -7.64 -12.08
C PHE A 705 30.68 -7.45 -12.87
N ALA A 706 31.73 -6.93 -12.25
CA ALA A 706 33.05 -6.81 -12.87
C ALA A 706 33.61 -8.18 -13.31
N LYS A 707 33.51 -9.20 -12.44
CA LYS A 707 33.89 -10.58 -12.80
C LYS A 707 33.11 -11.08 -14.00
N ARG A 708 31.82 -10.82 -14.07
CA ARG A 708 30.96 -11.16 -15.20
C ARG A 708 31.43 -10.47 -16.50
N ILE A 709 31.68 -9.15 -16.43
CA ILE A 709 32.16 -8.35 -17.57
C ILE A 709 33.51 -8.87 -18.06
N LEU A 710 34.45 -9.13 -17.15
CA LEU A 710 35.78 -9.62 -17.46
C LEU A 710 35.76 -10.98 -18.19
N ALA A 711 34.80 -11.84 -17.85
CA ALA A 711 34.63 -13.16 -18.48
C ALA A 711 34.06 -13.10 -19.91
N LEU A 712 33.40 -12.00 -20.30
CA LEU A 712 32.71 -11.88 -21.58
C LEU A 712 33.63 -11.56 -22.76
N SER A 713 34.73 -10.81 -22.58
CA SER A 713 35.66 -10.44 -23.63
C SER A 713 37.03 -10.03 -23.05
N PRO A 714 38.13 -10.23 -23.76
CA PRO A 714 39.41 -9.63 -23.41
C PRO A 714 39.47 -8.13 -23.78
N GLU A 715 38.67 -7.66 -24.72
CA GLU A 715 38.69 -6.29 -25.26
C GLU A 715 37.93 -5.30 -24.39
N SER A 716 38.59 -4.23 -23.94
CA SER A 716 37.98 -3.23 -23.05
C SER A 716 36.77 -2.54 -23.67
N GLU A 717 36.80 -2.23 -24.96
CA GLU A 717 35.66 -1.57 -25.66
C GLU A 717 34.41 -2.47 -25.65
N ARG A 718 34.58 -3.77 -25.94
CA ARG A 718 33.45 -4.71 -25.88
C ARG A 718 32.94 -4.91 -24.47
N ARG A 719 33.82 -4.93 -23.48
CA ARG A 719 33.44 -4.99 -22.07
C ARG A 719 32.56 -3.79 -21.66
N ILE A 720 32.91 -2.57 -22.13
CA ILE A 720 32.12 -1.37 -21.87
C ILE A 720 30.77 -1.48 -22.57
N ALA A 721 30.72 -1.85 -23.85
CA ALA A 721 29.46 -2.01 -24.58
C ALA A 721 28.52 -2.99 -23.86
N TRP A 722 28.98 -4.17 -23.52
CA TRP A 722 28.18 -5.17 -22.80
C TRP A 722 27.78 -4.75 -21.39
N ALA A 723 28.63 -4.01 -20.69
CA ALA A 723 28.30 -3.50 -19.36
C ALA A 723 27.10 -2.54 -19.41
N HIS A 724 26.99 -1.71 -20.45
CA HIS A 724 25.83 -0.83 -20.66
C HIS A 724 24.58 -1.62 -21.05
N GLU A 725 24.68 -2.60 -21.94
CA GLU A 725 23.55 -3.45 -22.32
C GLU A 725 22.98 -4.21 -21.11
N ILE A 726 23.87 -4.77 -20.26
CA ILE A 726 23.45 -5.52 -19.07
C ILE A 726 22.84 -4.59 -18.01
N ALA A 727 23.45 -3.44 -17.74
CA ALA A 727 23.02 -2.54 -16.67
C ALA A 727 21.84 -1.68 -17.09
N TRP A 728 21.83 -1.16 -18.30
CA TRP A 728 20.89 -0.13 -18.75
C TRP A 728 19.94 -0.56 -19.87
N GLY A 729 20.17 -1.74 -20.48
CA GLY A 729 19.35 -2.30 -21.56
C GLY A 729 19.53 -1.59 -22.90
N ARG A 730 20.64 -0.85 -23.08
CA ARG A 730 20.99 -0.19 -24.36
C ARG A 730 22.48 -0.28 -24.65
N PRO A 731 22.89 -0.22 -25.93
CA PRO A 731 24.29 -0.13 -26.28
C PRO A 731 24.91 1.18 -25.79
N ALA A 732 26.21 1.14 -25.48
CA ALA A 732 26.99 2.36 -25.26
C ALA A 732 27.26 3.07 -26.60
N ASP A 733 27.23 4.38 -26.62
CA ASP A 733 27.70 5.15 -27.77
C ASP A 733 29.25 5.22 -27.82
N LYS A 734 29.77 5.75 -28.94
CA LYS A 734 31.24 5.85 -29.14
C LYS A 734 31.91 6.71 -28.06
N VAL A 735 31.23 7.75 -27.57
CA VAL A 735 31.77 8.64 -26.53
C VAL A 735 31.78 7.95 -25.18
N GLU A 736 30.72 7.23 -24.85
CA GLU A 736 30.62 6.42 -23.62
C GLU A 736 31.67 5.32 -23.59
N ILE A 737 31.90 4.61 -24.73
CA ILE A 737 32.95 3.59 -24.86
C ILE A 737 34.32 4.23 -24.59
N ALA A 738 34.64 5.32 -25.26
CA ALA A 738 35.93 5.99 -25.12
C ALA A 738 36.16 6.49 -23.67
N LYS A 739 35.13 7.11 -23.05
CA LYS A 739 35.18 7.56 -21.65
C LYS A 739 35.32 6.40 -20.67
N GLY A 740 34.63 5.29 -20.91
CA GLY A 740 34.71 4.10 -20.07
C GLY A 740 36.11 3.45 -20.09
N VAL A 741 36.69 3.31 -21.28
CA VAL A 741 38.07 2.80 -21.45
C VAL A 741 39.09 3.72 -20.77
N ASP A 742 38.97 5.03 -20.97
CA ASP A 742 39.84 6.03 -20.35
C ASP A 742 39.71 6.00 -18.80
N TYR A 743 38.49 5.91 -18.29
CA TYR A 743 38.27 5.78 -16.83
C TYR A 743 38.96 4.54 -16.25
N VAL A 744 38.77 3.37 -16.85
CA VAL A 744 39.38 2.11 -16.38
C VAL A 744 40.90 2.22 -16.44
N ASN A 745 41.48 2.77 -17.51
CA ASN A 745 42.92 2.93 -17.66
C ASN A 745 43.53 3.90 -16.63
N ARG A 746 42.89 5.05 -16.40
CA ARG A 746 43.32 6.00 -15.36
C ARG A 746 43.23 5.37 -13.97
N TYR A 747 42.16 4.67 -13.68
CA TYR A 747 42.00 4.02 -12.38
C TYR A 747 43.06 2.93 -12.16
N LYS A 748 43.40 2.13 -13.19
CA LYS A 748 44.53 1.17 -13.15
C LYS A 748 45.85 1.87 -12.88
N HIS A 749 46.07 3.05 -13.49
CA HIS A 749 47.32 3.80 -13.27
C HIS A 749 47.43 4.25 -11.80
N GLU A 750 46.35 4.74 -11.21
CA GLU A 750 46.35 5.13 -9.80
C GLU A 750 46.54 3.93 -8.85
N LEU A 751 45.87 2.79 -9.10
CA LEU A 751 46.02 1.59 -8.29
C LEU A 751 47.45 0.98 -8.33
N LYS A 752 48.18 1.09 -9.43
CA LYS A 752 49.58 0.69 -9.51
C LYS A 752 50.46 1.43 -8.52
N ARG A 753 50.13 2.67 -8.16
CA ARG A 753 50.84 3.45 -7.15
C ARG A 753 50.65 2.88 -5.73
N THR A 754 49.59 2.09 -5.51
CA THR A 754 49.30 1.39 -4.24
C THR A 754 49.78 -0.05 -4.20
N ALA A 755 50.68 -0.45 -5.12
CA ALA A 755 51.26 -1.79 -5.26
C ALA A 755 50.26 -2.90 -5.69
N GLU A 756 49.09 -2.57 -6.24
CA GLU A 756 48.24 -3.58 -6.89
C GLU A 756 48.80 -4.00 -8.27
N SER A 757 48.71 -5.27 -8.59
CA SER A 757 49.23 -5.84 -9.86
C SER A 757 48.38 -7.01 -10.33
N GLY A 758 48.60 -7.40 -11.61
CA GLY A 758 48.02 -8.61 -12.20
C GLY A 758 46.48 -8.59 -12.23
N GLU A 759 45.88 -9.76 -11.98
CA GLU A 759 44.42 -9.97 -12.00
C GLU A 759 43.68 -9.10 -10.96
N ARG A 760 44.30 -8.84 -9.82
CA ARG A 760 43.73 -8.02 -8.78
C ARG A 760 43.56 -6.57 -9.25
N LEU A 761 44.55 -6.01 -9.95
CA LEU A 761 44.50 -4.70 -10.55
C LEU A 761 43.35 -4.58 -11.56
N GLU A 762 43.22 -5.60 -12.44
CA GLU A 762 42.13 -5.64 -13.40
C GLU A 762 40.77 -5.66 -12.69
N LEU A 763 40.58 -6.58 -11.75
CA LEU A 763 39.32 -6.72 -11.02
C LEU A 763 38.97 -5.44 -10.27
N SER A 764 39.90 -4.83 -9.55
CA SER A 764 39.65 -3.57 -8.78
C SER A 764 39.21 -2.42 -9.71
N ALA A 765 39.87 -2.26 -10.87
CA ALA A 765 39.51 -1.21 -11.82
C ALA A 765 38.13 -1.41 -12.43
N TRP A 766 37.79 -2.63 -12.84
CA TRP A 766 36.47 -2.95 -13.38
C TRP A 766 35.38 -2.94 -12.32
N THR A 767 35.70 -3.27 -11.06
CA THR A 767 34.76 -3.13 -9.92
C THR A 767 34.39 -1.65 -9.72
N SER A 768 35.38 -0.74 -9.82
CA SER A 768 35.10 0.69 -9.73
C SER A 768 34.17 1.16 -10.86
N TYR A 769 34.44 0.73 -12.10
CA TYR A 769 33.57 1.07 -13.24
C TYR A 769 32.17 0.47 -13.12
N ALA A 770 32.05 -0.80 -12.74
CA ALA A 770 30.77 -1.47 -12.50
C ALA A 770 29.95 -0.72 -11.45
N ARG A 771 30.58 -0.23 -10.37
CA ARG A 771 29.90 0.59 -9.36
C ARG A 771 29.36 1.89 -9.95
N VAL A 772 30.11 2.57 -10.82
CA VAL A 772 29.59 3.79 -11.51
C VAL A 772 28.32 3.47 -12.28
N LEU A 773 28.28 2.34 -13.01
CA LEU A 773 27.07 1.97 -13.76
C LEU A 773 25.87 1.65 -12.84
N LEU A 774 26.10 0.89 -11.74
CA LEU A 774 25.04 0.50 -10.80
C LEU A 774 24.48 1.68 -9.98
N THR A 775 25.21 2.78 -9.90
CA THR A 775 24.83 3.97 -9.13
C THR A 775 24.39 5.15 -10.00
N ALA A 776 24.46 5.00 -11.32
CA ALA A 776 24.03 6.02 -12.26
C ALA A 776 22.51 6.23 -12.24
N ASN A 777 22.05 7.44 -12.53
CA ASN A 777 20.62 7.74 -12.62
C ASN A 777 19.89 6.82 -13.62
N GLU A 778 20.52 6.46 -14.73
CA GLU A 778 19.94 5.57 -15.73
C GLU A 778 19.71 4.15 -15.21
N PHE A 779 20.48 3.70 -14.20
CA PHE A 779 20.20 2.46 -13.49
C PHE A 779 19.07 2.60 -12.49
N VAL A 780 19.05 3.69 -11.75
CA VAL A 780 18.16 3.91 -10.59
C VAL A 780 16.76 4.36 -11.00
N PHE A 781 16.61 4.96 -12.18
CA PHE A 781 15.33 5.46 -12.68
C PHE A 781 14.83 4.68 -13.89
N VAL A 782 13.52 4.71 -14.08
CA VAL A 782 12.82 4.19 -15.26
C VAL A 782 12.08 5.36 -15.93
N ASP A 783 12.31 5.47 -17.24
CA ASP A 783 11.68 6.45 -18.13
C ASP A 783 10.37 5.93 -18.72
#